data_166721485b1e1f2c81dbc79a299832d3
#
_entry.id   166721485b1e1f2c81dbc79a299832d3
#
_cell.length_a   1.000
_cell.length_b   1.000
_cell.length_c   1.000
_cell.angle_alpha   90.00
_cell.angle_beta   90.00
_cell.angle_gamma   90.00
#
_symmetry.space_group_name_H-M   'P 1'
#
loop_
_entity.id
_entity.type
_entity.pdbx_description
1 polymer ?
#
loop_
_entity_poly.entity_id
_entity_poly.type
_entity_poly.pdbx_seq_one_letter_code
_entity_poly.pdbx_strand_id
1 'polypeptide(L)'
;MFELSKLFLDKEIGRRTFMRRLVQAGVSIAGAGTIASNLSATEAPNVATVPDAPEKGRVVRNMTGGEVTAEFLLDWEIPYVFGIAGSEEIGFLDAFPDRPKLQYTTCLHENAAMAMADGYSRSTGNTSIVQLHSIAGVAYALGQLAGSYRDRIPVVVTAGRQATNFRGHSGFLESPNLADVPRDYAQWVWDVMSPETIPEVLRRAFLLAEAPPGGPTFVTFSKDMWEKKIEAVEIIPRSRSRVETEVAPPAEHIERIVDSLLSARRPTLFLGNECIKYEISQEVAAIAEAIGAMVMFSVKIPAVFPTTHPNFVGEVLDDRSIMPDIDCIWSIGGHMFKTFNLPAEPLISRNARILHTSLADADVGRTYPVDVAAIASIKTTTALVLEELQTRKLDASAISERQQWLSAYTQSQRESFQKVAEDEWSESPIAPSRLMIELDRVMEPNAEVVSELIMSDAYPRRYLNFDHTKPPAERRRQYYTTSGILGWGVAAAIGTKIGNPDKEVWCLTGDGCFNFGSQALWSATRYEVPIGVVVFNNGEYQANRFGQNNYKGRIHKTGKYIGVNLRHPDIDYVKMAGAYDIEGESVSDPKKLAAALARCKSAMQDGRPYLVDVRIKRYFDGADTDWHDFYSVARGIPRQT
;
A
#
# COMPACT_ATOMS: atom_id res chain seq x y z
N MET A 1 17.69 4.33 -46.36
CA MET A 1 17.26 4.97 -45.09
C MET A 1 18.34 4.87 -44.01
N PHE A 2 18.76 3.70 -43.63
CA PHE A 2 19.74 3.51 -42.53
C PHE A 2 21.06 4.29 -42.72
N GLU A 3 21.70 4.20 -43.90
CA GLU A 3 22.90 4.97 -44.17
C GLU A 3 22.67 6.49 -44.17
N LEU A 4 21.51 6.94 -44.64
CA LEU A 4 21.17 8.36 -44.65
C LEU A 4 20.96 8.92 -43.22
N SER A 5 20.33 8.13 -42.36
CA SER A 5 20.17 8.45 -40.94
C SER A 5 21.52 8.48 -40.22
N LYS A 6 22.42 7.56 -40.54
CA LYS A 6 23.78 7.53 -40.01
C LYS A 6 24.57 8.78 -40.38
N LEU A 7 24.58 9.17 -41.65
CA LEU A 7 25.26 10.40 -42.12
C LEU A 7 24.72 11.67 -41.43
N PHE A 8 23.43 11.68 -41.09
CA PHE A 8 22.81 12.80 -40.37
C PHE A 8 23.20 12.80 -38.87
N LEU A 9 23.19 11.64 -38.22
CA LEU A 9 23.61 11.49 -36.82
C LEU A 9 25.09 11.80 -36.62
N ASP A 10 25.93 11.37 -37.56
CA ASP A 10 27.38 11.64 -37.56
C ASP A 10 27.71 13.10 -37.96
N LYS A 11 26.68 13.96 -38.17
CA LYS A 11 26.78 15.38 -38.58
C LYS A 11 27.47 15.59 -39.93
N GLU A 12 27.60 14.55 -40.73
CA GLU A 12 28.21 14.64 -42.09
C GLU A 12 27.27 15.35 -43.08
N ILE A 13 25.94 15.32 -42.85
CA ILE A 13 24.95 16.08 -43.61
C ILE A 13 24.05 16.89 -42.70
N GLY A 14 23.73 18.12 -43.10
CA GLY A 14 22.82 18.96 -42.34
C GLY A 14 21.33 18.57 -42.51
N ARG A 15 20.49 18.96 -41.54
CA ARG A 15 19.04 18.67 -41.48
C ARG A 15 18.30 18.92 -42.81
N ARG A 16 18.61 20.04 -43.50
CA ARG A 16 17.98 20.40 -44.79
C ARG A 16 18.32 19.41 -45.89
N THR A 17 19.55 18.94 -45.93
CA THR A 17 20.02 17.93 -46.90
C THR A 17 19.44 16.56 -46.59
N PHE A 18 19.40 16.18 -45.35
CA PHE A 18 18.76 14.94 -44.88
C PHE A 18 17.31 14.88 -45.27
N MET A 19 16.51 15.92 -44.93
CA MET A 19 15.08 16.00 -45.30
C MET A 19 14.88 15.91 -46.82
N ARG A 20 15.69 16.63 -47.60
CA ARG A 20 15.60 16.60 -49.07
C ARG A 20 15.79 15.19 -49.63
N ARG A 21 16.77 14.46 -49.11
CA ARG A 21 17.07 13.08 -49.56
C ARG A 21 16.00 12.09 -49.10
N LEU A 22 15.36 12.27 -47.95
CA LEU A 22 14.21 11.48 -47.51
C LEU A 22 13.00 11.68 -48.44
N VAL A 23 12.71 12.92 -48.80
CA VAL A 23 11.61 13.24 -49.73
C VAL A 23 11.90 12.66 -51.11
N GLN A 24 13.16 12.73 -51.60
CA GLN A 24 13.57 12.07 -52.85
C GLN A 24 13.44 10.54 -52.81
N ALA A 25 13.54 9.96 -51.61
CA ALA A 25 13.34 8.53 -51.38
C ALA A 25 11.87 8.14 -51.13
N GLY A 26 10.90 9.05 -51.33
CA GLY A 26 9.47 8.80 -51.26
C GLY A 26 8.82 9.02 -49.91
N VAL A 27 9.52 9.63 -48.94
CA VAL A 27 8.95 10.00 -47.65
C VAL A 27 8.23 11.34 -47.77
N SER A 28 7.02 11.46 -47.25
CA SER A 28 6.30 12.74 -47.26
C SER A 28 7.08 13.84 -46.50
N ILE A 29 6.83 15.11 -46.85
CA ILE A 29 7.51 16.27 -46.22
C ILE A 29 7.28 16.27 -44.71
N ALA A 30 6.07 15.96 -44.26
CA ALA A 30 5.73 15.83 -42.84
C ALA A 30 6.49 14.67 -42.17
N GLY A 31 6.50 13.49 -42.79
CA GLY A 31 7.24 12.33 -42.31
C GLY A 31 8.78 12.56 -42.27
N ALA A 32 9.35 13.23 -43.26
CA ALA A 32 10.75 13.60 -43.26
C ALA A 32 11.08 14.60 -42.13
N GLY A 33 10.15 15.53 -41.84
CA GLY A 33 10.24 16.47 -40.72
C GLY A 33 10.25 15.78 -39.35
N THR A 34 9.36 14.84 -39.16
CA THR A 34 9.25 14.03 -37.93
C THR A 34 10.49 13.18 -37.72
N ILE A 35 10.96 12.47 -38.75
CA ILE A 35 12.19 11.66 -38.70
C ILE A 35 13.42 12.54 -38.39
N ALA A 36 13.53 13.70 -39.02
CA ALA A 36 14.64 14.63 -38.78
C ALA A 36 14.57 15.25 -37.37
N SER A 37 13.37 15.50 -36.82
CA SER A 37 13.18 16.01 -35.46
C SER A 37 13.50 14.95 -34.42
N ASN A 38 13.03 13.73 -34.60
CA ASN A 38 13.33 12.61 -33.71
C ASN A 38 14.83 12.26 -33.68
N LEU A 39 15.50 12.32 -34.85
CA LEU A 39 16.96 12.11 -34.93
C LEU A 39 17.75 13.31 -34.40
N SER A 40 17.21 14.53 -34.42
CA SER A 40 17.88 15.73 -33.84
C SER A 40 17.62 15.87 -32.34
N ALA A 41 16.48 15.35 -31.84
CA ALA A 41 16.17 15.25 -30.42
C ALA A 41 16.93 14.10 -29.72
N THR A 42 17.56 13.23 -30.48
CA THR A 42 18.68 12.41 -30.02
C THR A 42 19.98 13.26 -30.00
N GLU A 43 20.07 14.30 -29.18
CA GLU A 43 21.19 14.29 -28.22
C GLU A 43 21.04 12.92 -27.58
N ALA A 44 22.01 12.04 -27.87
CA ALA A 44 21.98 10.69 -27.37
C ALA A 44 21.57 10.78 -25.91
N PRO A 45 20.48 10.10 -25.46
CA PRO A 45 20.31 9.91 -24.04
C PRO A 45 21.70 9.48 -23.62
N ASN A 46 22.25 10.11 -22.60
CA ASN A 46 23.52 9.70 -22.03
C ASN A 46 23.38 8.18 -21.94
N VAL A 47 23.85 7.48 -22.99
CA VAL A 47 23.91 6.02 -22.98
C VAL A 47 24.91 5.85 -21.87
N ALA A 48 24.35 5.62 -20.69
CA ALA A 48 25.12 5.25 -19.53
C ALA A 48 26.05 4.20 -20.09
N THR A 49 27.31 4.57 -20.27
CA THR A 49 28.33 3.73 -20.94
C THR A 49 28.15 2.37 -20.33
N VAL A 50 27.64 1.41 -21.11
CA VAL A 50 27.51 0.03 -20.65
C VAL A 50 28.86 -0.28 -20.07
N PRO A 51 29.00 -0.52 -18.77
CA PRO A 51 30.34 -0.72 -18.19
C PRO A 51 31.02 -1.77 -19.01
N ASP A 52 32.29 -1.54 -19.46
CA ASP A 52 33.02 -2.44 -20.34
C ASP A 52 33.11 -3.89 -19.81
N ALA A 53 32.79 -4.09 -18.53
CA ALA A 53 32.59 -5.41 -17.93
C ALA A 53 31.43 -5.35 -16.91
N PRO A 54 30.57 -6.40 -16.85
CA PRO A 54 29.54 -6.48 -15.84
C PRO A 54 30.17 -6.44 -14.43
N GLU A 55 29.51 -5.75 -13.49
CA GLU A 55 29.91 -5.73 -12.08
C GLU A 55 30.06 -7.18 -11.59
N LYS A 56 31.25 -7.53 -11.08
CA LYS A 56 31.52 -8.88 -10.62
C LYS A 56 30.83 -9.15 -9.29
N GLY A 57 30.35 -10.36 -9.10
CA GLY A 57 29.90 -10.82 -7.80
C GLY A 57 31.05 -10.92 -6.79
N ARG A 58 30.72 -10.80 -5.52
CA ARG A 58 31.65 -10.98 -4.41
C ARG A 58 31.68 -12.45 -3.97
N VAL A 59 32.86 -13.08 -4.02
CA VAL A 59 33.03 -14.45 -3.55
C VAL A 59 33.30 -14.44 -2.04
N VAL A 60 32.42 -15.07 -1.26
CA VAL A 60 32.60 -15.34 0.17
C VAL A 60 33.08 -16.76 0.37
N ARG A 61 33.89 -17.02 1.42
CA ARG A 61 34.55 -18.30 1.64
C ARG A 61 34.49 -18.73 3.10
N ASN A 62 34.41 -20.05 3.32
CA ASN A 62 34.44 -20.68 4.65
C ASN A 62 33.40 -20.12 5.62
N MET A 63 32.23 -19.76 5.11
CA MET A 63 31.10 -19.21 5.88
C MET A 63 29.99 -20.22 6.04
N THR A 64 29.24 -20.15 7.12
CA THR A 64 27.97 -20.88 7.29
C THR A 64 26.90 -20.32 6.38
N GLY A 65 25.83 -21.08 6.12
CA GLY A 65 24.68 -20.57 5.35
C GLY A 65 24.03 -19.33 5.99
N GLY A 66 24.01 -19.26 7.33
CA GLY A 66 23.55 -18.08 8.06
C GLY A 66 24.42 -16.84 7.81
N GLU A 67 25.76 -17.01 7.87
CA GLU A 67 26.71 -15.95 7.55
C GLU A 67 26.59 -15.49 6.09
N VAL A 68 26.46 -16.43 5.15
CA VAL A 68 26.24 -16.11 3.72
C VAL A 68 24.95 -15.31 3.52
N THR A 69 23.88 -15.68 4.23
CA THR A 69 22.62 -14.91 4.19
C THR A 69 22.82 -13.49 4.71
N ALA A 70 23.51 -13.33 5.82
CA ALA A 70 23.78 -12.01 6.40
C ALA A 70 24.65 -11.15 5.46
N GLU A 71 25.68 -11.73 4.83
CA GLU A 71 26.50 -11.05 3.82
C GLU A 71 25.68 -10.65 2.59
N PHE A 72 24.76 -11.52 2.14
CA PHE A 72 23.85 -11.20 1.04
C PHE A 72 22.97 -9.99 1.39
N LEU A 73 22.37 -9.95 2.58
CA LEU A 73 21.51 -8.86 3.00
C LEU A 73 22.28 -7.53 3.08
N LEU A 74 23.53 -7.56 3.56
CA LEU A 74 24.41 -6.38 3.59
C LEU A 74 24.78 -5.89 2.19
N ASP A 75 25.16 -6.78 1.27
CA ASP A 75 25.49 -6.43 -0.11
C ASP A 75 24.29 -5.88 -0.89
N TRP A 76 23.08 -6.28 -0.50
CA TRP A 76 21.82 -5.84 -1.10
C TRP A 76 21.21 -4.63 -0.39
N GLU A 77 21.91 -4.07 0.61
CA GLU A 77 21.46 -2.91 1.38
C GLU A 77 20.11 -3.15 2.08
N ILE A 78 19.94 -4.34 2.67
CA ILE A 78 18.78 -4.74 3.47
C ILE A 78 19.18 -4.68 4.96
N PRO A 79 19.00 -3.54 5.64
CA PRO A 79 19.57 -3.35 6.99
C PRO A 79 18.73 -3.98 8.11
N TYR A 80 17.46 -4.33 7.85
CA TYR A 80 16.53 -4.81 8.88
C TYR A 80 15.98 -6.18 8.54
N VAL A 81 15.97 -7.08 9.53
CA VAL A 81 15.24 -8.35 9.51
C VAL A 81 14.17 -8.29 10.60
N PHE A 82 12.90 -8.30 10.22
CA PHE A 82 11.78 -8.32 11.16
C PHE A 82 11.43 -9.76 11.50
N GLY A 83 11.25 -10.11 12.79
CA GLY A 83 10.95 -11.50 13.06
C GLY A 83 10.83 -11.90 14.51
N ILE A 84 10.62 -13.19 14.71
CA ILE A 84 10.68 -13.88 15.99
C ILE A 84 11.59 -15.08 15.84
N ALA A 85 12.61 -15.12 16.69
CA ALA A 85 13.61 -16.17 16.69
C ALA A 85 13.07 -17.50 17.23
N GLY A 86 13.56 -18.59 16.68
CA GLY A 86 13.31 -19.95 17.16
C GLY A 86 14.54 -20.85 17.04
N SER A 87 14.39 -22.10 17.37
CA SER A 87 15.50 -23.08 17.43
C SER A 87 16.06 -23.46 16.05
N GLU A 88 15.28 -23.34 15.01
CA GLU A 88 15.68 -23.70 13.64
C GLU A 88 16.45 -22.57 12.95
N GLU A 89 16.43 -21.35 13.47
CA GLU A 89 17.07 -20.15 12.91
C GLU A 89 18.36 -19.77 13.60
N ILE A 90 18.82 -20.53 14.60
CA ILE A 90 20.01 -20.17 15.41
C ILE A 90 21.25 -19.94 14.54
N GLY A 91 21.47 -20.76 13.52
CA GLY A 91 22.62 -20.57 12.61
C GLY A 91 22.57 -19.26 11.81
N PHE A 92 21.38 -18.72 11.54
CA PHE A 92 21.24 -17.39 10.96
C PHE A 92 21.43 -16.28 11.98
N LEU A 93 20.88 -16.44 13.18
CA LEU A 93 21.01 -15.44 14.25
C LEU A 93 22.46 -15.31 14.74
N ASP A 94 23.24 -16.38 14.73
CA ASP A 94 24.65 -16.40 15.09
C ASP A 94 25.53 -15.55 14.17
N ALA A 95 25.01 -15.19 12.99
CA ALA A 95 25.70 -14.30 12.06
C ALA A 95 25.59 -12.80 12.39
N PHE A 96 24.68 -12.38 13.32
CA PHE A 96 24.43 -10.96 13.59
C PHE A 96 25.47 -10.27 14.47
N PRO A 97 26.06 -10.89 15.52
CA PRO A 97 26.92 -10.20 16.46
C PRO A 97 28.09 -9.43 15.82
N ASP A 98 28.66 -9.95 14.73
CA ASP A 98 29.79 -9.37 14.02
C ASP A 98 29.37 -8.43 12.86
N ARG A 99 28.06 -8.17 12.72
CA ARG A 99 27.48 -7.39 11.60
C ARG A 99 26.57 -6.27 12.09
N PRO A 100 27.14 -5.22 12.72
CA PRO A 100 26.34 -4.17 13.38
C PRO A 100 25.48 -3.33 12.42
N LYS A 101 25.70 -3.44 11.11
CA LYS A 101 24.85 -2.79 10.08
C LYS A 101 23.61 -3.60 9.73
N LEU A 102 23.50 -4.84 10.19
CA LEU A 102 22.34 -5.69 10.03
C LEU A 102 21.62 -5.80 11.37
N GLN A 103 20.39 -5.34 11.45
CA GLN A 103 19.62 -5.31 12.67
C GLN A 103 18.49 -6.33 12.64
N TYR A 104 18.40 -7.17 13.67
CA TYR A 104 17.26 -8.03 13.90
C TYR A 104 16.22 -7.31 14.77
N THR A 105 15.05 -7.03 14.19
CA THR A 105 13.97 -6.31 14.86
C THR A 105 12.96 -7.33 15.39
N THR A 106 13.09 -7.66 16.67
CA THR A 106 12.21 -8.59 17.38
C THR A 106 10.86 -7.96 17.71
N CYS A 107 9.81 -8.77 17.67
CA CYS A 107 8.46 -8.42 18.11
C CYS A 107 7.87 -9.55 18.98
N LEU A 108 6.68 -9.33 19.52
CA LEU A 108 6.01 -10.30 20.40
C LEU A 108 5.02 -11.21 19.67
N HIS A 109 4.82 -11.00 18.39
CA HIS A 109 3.91 -11.80 17.56
C HIS A 109 4.27 -11.68 16.09
N GLU A 110 4.21 -12.77 15.34
CA GLU A 110 4.61 -12.82 13.93
C GLU A 110 3.72 -11.97 13.02
N ASN A 111 2.47 -11.78 13.40
CA ASN A 111 1.57 -10.82 12.75
C ASN A 111 2.18 -9.39 12.77
N ALA A 112 2.76 -8.99 13.90
CA ALA A 112 3.42 -7.68 14.04
C ALA A 112 4.72 -7.61 13.22
N ALA A 113 5.52 -8.70 13.17
CA ALA A 113 6.71 -8.76 12.33
C ALA A 113 6.38 -8.52 10.86
N MET A 114 5.36 -9.23 10.36
CA MET A 114 4.91 -9.09 8.98
C MET A 114 4.36 -7.71 8.69
N ALA A 115 3.56 -7.13 9.60
CA ALA A 115 3.00 -5.80 9.43
C ALA A 115 4.05 -4.68 9.53
N MET A 116 5.10 -4.82 10.38
CA MET A 116 6.24 -3.88 10.41
C MET A 116 7.01 -3.91 9.08
N ALA A 117 7.30 -5.10 8.56
CA ALA A 117 7.96 -5.27 7.28
C ALA A 117 7.13 -4.67 6.13
N ASP A 118 5.82 -4.88 6.14
CA ASP A 118 4.87 -4.30 5.18
C ASP A 118 4.89 -2.77 5.24
N GLY A 119 4.78 -2.17 6.43
CA GLY A 119 4.82 -0.71 6.62
C GLY A 119 6.16 -0.10 6.17
N TYR A 120 7.28 -0.77 6.47
CA TYR A 120 8.60 -0.38 5.96
C TYR A 120 8.64 -0.38 4.43
N SER A 121 8.21 -1.48 3.80
CA SER A 121 8.21 -1.59 2.34
C SER A 121 7.30 -0.58 1.66
N ARG A 122 6.09 -0.34 2.20
CA ARG A 122 5.15 0.67 1.67
C ARG A 122 5.73 2.08 1.71
N SER A 123 6.42 2.42 2.78
CA SER A 123 6.86 3.80 3.02
C SER A 123 8.18 4.13 2.34
N THR A 124 9.06 3.14 2.16
CA THR A 124 10.38 3.32 1.54
C THR A 124 10.42 2.93 0.06
N GLY A 125 9.49 2.09 -0.40
CA GLY A 125 9.55 1.44 -1.71
C GLY A 125 10.59 0.31 -1.79
N ASN A 126 11.31 0.01 -0.71
CA ASN A 126 12.31 -1.06 -0.64
C ASN A 126 11.68 -2.37 -0.21
N THR A 127 12.19 -3.49 -0.73
CA THR A 127 11.78 -4.82 -0.28
C THR A 127 12.34 -5.11 1.11
N SER A 128 11.48 -5.50 2.02
CA SER A 128 11.85 -5.93 3.37
C SER A 128 11.98 -7.45 3.47
N ILE A 129 12.54 -7.93 4.59
CA ILE A 129 12.64 -9.36 4.91
C ILE A 129 12.03 -9.65 6.27
N VAL A 130 11.27 -10.75 6.34
CA VAL A 130 10.70 -11.29 7.57
C VAL A 130 11.26 -12.69 7.83
N GLN A 131 11.62 -12.97 9.06
CA GLN A 131 12.03 -14.29 9.50
C GLN A 131 11.00 -14.82 10.51
N LEU A 132 10.51 -16.04 10.26
CA LEU A 132 9.47 -16.71 11.04
C LEU A 132 9.99 -18.06 11.56
N HIS A 133 9.42 -18.50 12.69
CA HIS A 133 9.78 -19.79 13.27
C HIS A 133 8.77 -20.88 12.89
N SER A 134 9.20 -21.78 12.01
CA SER A 134 8.51 -23.00 11.66
C SER A 134 7.03 -22.79 11.28
N ILE A 135 6.19 -23.82 11.43
CA ILE A 135 4.77 -23.76 11.10
C ILE A 135 3.99 -22.78 12.02
N ALA A 136 4.38 -22.66 13.27
CA ALA A 136 3.70 -21.76 14.20
C ALA A 136 3.82 -20.31 13.76
N GLY A 137 5.04 -19.86 13.47
CA GLY A 137 5.28 -18.49 13.01
C GLY A 137 4.62 -18.20 11.67
N VAL A 138 4.67 -19.15 10.72
CA VAL A 138 4.00 -19.02 9.42
C VAL A 138 2.48 -18.90 9.60
N ALA A 139 1.88 -19.73 10.44
CA ALA A 139 0.43 -19.70 10.68
C ALA A 139 -0.02 -18.38 11.32
N TYR A 140 0.75 -17.85 12.28
CA TYR A 140 0.44 -16.56 12.92
C TYR A 140 0.66 -15.35 11.99
N ALA A 141 1.61 -15.40 11.07
CA ALA A 141 1.88 -14.34 10.11
C ALA A 141 0.94 -14.36 8.89
N LEU A 142 0.27 -15.50 8.61
CA LEU A 142 -0.44 -15.77 7.35
C LEU A 142 -1.50 -14.70 7.02
N GLY A 143 -2.19 -14.16 8.03
CA GLY A 143 -3.16 -13.09 7.83
C GLY A 143 -2.51 -11.85 7.19
N GLN A 144 -1.46 -11.31 7.79
CA GLN A 144 -0.79 -10.11 7.25
C GLN A 144 -0.03 -10.39 5.95
N LEU A 145 0.50 -11.60 5.78
CA LEU A 145 1.09 -12.03 4.52
C LEU A 145 0.05 -11.99 3.38
N ALA A 146 -1.15 -12.48 3.62
CA ALA A 146 -2.27 -12.39 2.68
C ALA A 146 -2.66 -10.92 2.41
N GLY A 147 -2.53 -10.03 3.41
CA GLY A 147 -2.70 -8.60 3.26
C GLY A 147 -1.67 -7.99 2.31
N SER A 148 -0.39 -8.24 2.55
CA SER A 148 0.71 -7.77 1.70
C SER A 148 0.61 -8.31 0.27
N TYR A 149 0.20 -9.59 0.10
CA TYR A 149 -0.04 -10.18 -1.21
C TYR A 149 -1.15 -9.45 -1.97
N ARG A 150 -2.27 -9.18 -1.30
CA ARG A 150 -3.40 -8.46 -1.90
C ARG A 150 -3.03 -7.04 -2.33
N ASP A 151 -2.19 -6.37 -1.54
CA ASP A 151 -1.74 -5.01 -1.79
C ASP A 151 -0.44 -4.95 -2.60
N ARG A 152 0.14 -6.11 -2.95
CA ARG A 152 1.34 -6.26 -3.78
C ARG A 152 2.57 -5.60 -3.17
N ILE A 153 2.70 -5.73 -1.87
CA ILE A 153 3.83 -5.16 -1.13
C ILE A 153 5.00 -6.14 -1.18
N PRO A 154 6.18 -5.71 -1.63
CA PRO A 154 7.35 -6.58 -1.77
C PRO A 154 7.93 -6.92 -0.38
N VAL A 155 7.76 -8.17 0.04
CA VAL A 155 8.31 -8.71 1.27
C VAL A 155 8.87 -10.10 0.99
N VAL A 156 10.13 -10.34 1.34
CA VAL A 156 10.70 -11.68 1.36
C VAL A 156 10.45 -12.29 2.73
N VAL A 157 9.69 -13.37 2.77
CA VAL A 157 9.37 -14.07 4.01
C VAL A 157 10.18 -15.35 4.08
N THR A 158 10.91 -15.56 5.18
CA THR A 158 11.69 -16.78 5.43
C THR A 158 11.15 -17.50 6.65
N ALA A 159 11.25 -18.83 6.65
CA ALA A 159 10.91 -19.64 7.81
C ALA A 159 11.90 -20.79 7.97
N GLY A 160 12.35 -20.99 9.20
CA GLY A 160 13.16 -22.16 9.56
C GLY A 160 12.30 -23.41 9.70
N ARG A 161 12.90 -24.56 9.50
CA ARG A 161 12.30 -25.87 9.72
C ARG A 161 13.36 -26.87 10.18
N GLN A 162 12.92 -28.05 10.60
CA GLN A 162 13.78 -29.11 11.09
C GLN A 162 14.92 -29.46 10.11
N ALA A 163 16.07 -29.88 10.66
CA ALA A 163 17.20 -30.33 9.86
C ALA A 163 16.80 -31.44 8.89
N THR A 164 17.43 -31.50 7.72
CA THR A 164 17.08 -32.43 6.64
C THR A 164 17.11 -33.87 7.06
N ASN A 165 18.07 -34.28 7.93
CA ASN A 165 18.21 -35.63 8.46
C ASN A 165 17.18 -35.98 9.54
N PHE A 166 16.40 -35.01 10.03
CA PHE A 166 15.38 -35.20 11.07
C PHE A 166 13.95 -35.10 10.52
N ARG A 167 13.80 -34.62 9.31
CA ARG A 167 12.48 -34.48 8.64
C ARG A 167 11.86 -35.87 8.42
N GLY A 168 10.54 -35.97 8.70
CA GLY A 168 9.79 -37.22 8.62
C GLY A 168 9.85 -38.09 9.89
N HIS A 169 10.50 -37.63 10.95
CA HIS A 169 10.57 -38.28 12.26
C HIS A 169 9.62 -37.70 13.30
N SER A 170 8.58 -36.97 12.87
CA SER A 170 7.61 -36.27 13.75
C SER A 170 8.28 -35.30 14.73
N GLY A 171 9.25 -34.53 14.23
CA GLY A 171 9.92 -33.47 15.01
C GLY A 171 8.92 -32.44 15.52
N PHE A 172 9.28 -31.80 16.65
CA PHE A 172 8.47 -30.75 17.22
C PHE A 172 8.26 -29.60 16.20
N LEU A 173 7.02 -29.17 15.98
CA LEU A 173 6.62 -28.18 14.97
C LEU A 173 6.99 -28.57 13.51
N GLU A 174 7.19 -29.84 13.23
CA GLU A 174 7.40 -30.27 11.86
C GLU A 174 6.11 -30.08 11.03
N SER A 175 6.27 -29.49 9.85
CA SER A 175 5.24 -29.43 8.81
C SER A 175 5.77 -30.11 7.55
N PRO A 176 5.11 -31.15 7.02
CA PRO A 176 5.58 -31.87 5.84
C PRO A 176 5.81 -30.95 4.64
N ASN A 177 4.89 -30.00 4.42
CA ASN A 177 4.87 -29.10 3.27
C ASN A 177 4.87 -27.62 3.72
N LEU A 178 5.82 -27.22 4.56
CA LEU A 178 5.86 -25.84 5.10
C LEU A 178 5.89 -24.77 3.99
N ALA A 179 6.63 -25.00 2.91
CA ALA A 179 6.72 -24.08 1.79
C ALA A 179 5.36 -23.85 1.08
N ASP A 180 4.45 -24.82 1.16
CA ASP A 180 3.15 -24.75 0.50
C ASP A 180 2.08 -24.03 1.33
N VAL A 181 2.29 -23.85 2.63
CA VAL A 181 1.30 -23.22 3.52
C VAL A 181 0.87 -21.83 3.04
N PRO A 182 1.78 -20.91 2.66
CA PRO A 182 1.41 -19.60 2.15
C PRO A 182 1.32 -19.51 0.62
N ARG A 183 1.27 -20.63 -0.12
CA ARG A 183 1.36 -20.65 -1.59
C ARG A 183 0.34 -19.74 -2.29
N ASP A 184 -0.89 -19.67 -1.78
CA ASP A 184 -1.95 -18.83 -2.35
C ASP A 184 -1.75 -17.33 -2.09
N TYR A 185 -0.80 -16.99 -1.24
CA TYR A 185 -0.52 -15.61 -0.79
C TYR A 185 0.96 -15.22 -0.99
N ALA A 186 1.67 -15.92 -1.88
CA ALA A 186 3.04 -15.59 -2.27
C ALA A 186 3.21 -15.69 -3.79
N GLN A 187 3.99 -14.77 -4.37
CA GLN A 187 4.33 -14.80 -5.80
C GLN A 187 5.20 -16.01 -6.15
N TRP A 188 5.99 -16.45 -5.19
CA TRP A 188 6.85 -17.61 -5.33
C TRP A 188 7.16 -18.23 -3.98
N VAL A 189 7.20 -19.57 -3.94
CA VAL A 189 7.55 -20.34 -2.73
C VAL A 189 8.68 -21.31 -3.06
N TRP A 190 9.62 -21.47 -2.13
CA TRP A 190 10.75 -22.36 -2.32
C TRP A 190 11.23 -22.99 -1.00
N ASP A 191 11.79 -24.22 -1.08
CA ASP A 191 12.47 -24.90 0.03
C ASP A 191 13.97 -24.98 -0.35
N VAL A 192 14.87 -24.43 0.45
CA VAL A 192 16.30 -24.45 0.17
C VAL A 192 16.83 -25.88 0.38
N MET A 193 17.41 -26.45 -0.67
CA MET A 193 17.86 -27.84 -0.69
C MET A 193 19.37 -27.98 -0.50
N SER A 194 20.15 -26.93 -0.70
CA SER A 194 21.61 -26.90 -0.54
C SER A 194 22.05 -25.51 -0.09
N PRO A 195 22.96 -25.42 0.89
CA PRO A 195 23.40 -24.13 1.42
C PRO A 195 24.13 -23.26 0.39
N GLU A 196 24.80 -23.89 -0.60
CA GLU A 196 25.50 -23.17 -1.69
C GLU A 196 24.53 -22.41 -2.61
N THR A 197 23.24 -22.79 -2.62
CA THR A 197 22.21 -22.12 -3.44
C THR A 197 21.58 -20.92 -2.76
N ILE A 198 21.90 -20.64 -1.50
CA ILE A 198 21.29 -19.56 -0.72
C ILE A 198 21.32 -18.19 -1.43
N PRO A 199 22.47 -17.69 -1.96
CA PRO A 199 22.50 -16.39 -2.62
C PRO A 199 21.62 -16.35 -3.86
N GLU A 200 21.56 -17.43 -4.64
CA GLU A 200 20.72 -17.51 -5.83
C GLU A 200 19.22 -17.51 -5.48
N VAL A 201 18.83 -18.29 -4.46
CA VAL A 201 17.45 -18.38 -3.99
C VAL A 201 16.99 -17.03 -3.45
N LEU A 202 17.80 -16.37 -2.61
CA LEU A 202 17.46 -15.05 -2.09
C LEU A 202 17.38 -14.00 -3.20
N ARG A 203 18.38 -13.97 -4.11
CA ARG A 203 18.33 -13.09 -5.29
C ARG A 203 17.03 -13.25 -6.06
N ARG A 204 16.60 -14.50 -6.30
CA ARG A 204 15.36 -14.79 -7.00
C ARG A 204 14.13 -14.37 -6.18
N ALA A 205 14.13 -14.58 -4.87
CA ALA A 205 13.04 -14.19 -3.98
C ALA A 205 12.83 -12.66 -4.01
N PHE A 206 13.91 -11.88 -3.85
CA PHE A 206 13.85 -10.43 -3.93
C PHE A 206 13.41 -9.94 -5.31
N LEU A 207 13.98 -10.50 -6.38
CA LEU A 207 13.59 -10.15 -7.75
C LEU A 207 12.10 -10.35 -8.01
N LEU A 208 11.54 -11.49 -7.60
CA LEU A 208 10.13 -11.82 -7.82
C LEU A 208 9.19 -11.03 -6.89
N ALA A 209 9.67 -10.64 -5.70
CA ALA A 209 8.91 -9.75 -4.84
C ALA A 209 8.79 -8.34 -5.44
N GLU A 210 9.82 -7.84 -6.09
CA GLU A 210 9.89 -6.50 -6.69
C GLU A 210 9.25 -6.41 -8.08
N ALA A 211 9.37 -7.49 -8.89
CA ALA A 211 8.87 -7.52 -10.26
C ALA A 211 7.33 -7.41 -10.31
N PRO A 212 6.77 -6.51 -11.15
CA PRO A 212 5.32 -6.38 -11.27
C PRO A 212 4.61 -7.70 -11.62
N PRO A 213 3.45 -7.91 -11.02
CA PRO A 213 2.69 -7.01 -10.15
C PRO A 213 3.26 -6.85 -8.74
N GLY A 214 4.31 -7.58 -8.37
CA GLY A 214 4.95 -7.55 -7.07
C GLY A 214 4.18 -8.29 -5.97
N GLY A 215 4.78 -8.39 -4.78
CA GLY A 215 4.14 -9.04 -3.64
C GLY A 215 5.09 -9.94 -2.85
N PRO A 216 4.61 -10.60 -1.79
CA PRO A 216 5.45 -11.44 -0.97
C PRO A 216 6.00 -12.65 -1.72
N THR A 217 7.23 -13.06 -1.37
CA THR A 217 7.79 -14.37 -1.68
C THR A 217 8.07 -15.13 -0.40
N PHE A 218 8.11 -16.46 -0.45
CA PHE A 218 8.29 -17.27 0.74
C PHE A 218 9.36 -18.34 0.53
N VAL A 219 10.32 -18.40 1.44
CA VAL A 219 11.45 -19.35 1.36
C VAL A 219 11.63 -20.08 2.69
N THR A 220 11.69 -21.39 2.66
CA THR A 220 11.97 -22.19 3.86
C THR A 220 13.43 -22.67 3.87
N PHE A 221 13.97 -22.74 5.08
CA PHE A 221 15.33 -23.20 5.33
C PHE A 221 15.32 -24.29 6.39
N SER A 222 15.80 -25.48 6.04
CA SER A 222 16.11 -26.47 7.07
C SER A 222 17.26 -25.97 7.94
N LYS A 223 17.22 -26.26 9.25
CA LYS A 223 18.21 -25.83 10.24
C LYS A 223 19.65 -26.02 9.77
N ASP A 224 19.95 -27.18 9.20
CA ASP A 224 21.27 -27.51 8.69
C ASP A 224 21.69 -26.69 7.46
N MET A 225 20.77 -26.02 6.76
CA MET A 225 21.12 -25.07 5.69
C MET A 225 21.77 -23.80 6.26
N TRP A 226 21.36 -23.39 7.46
CA TRP A 226 21.98 -22.25 8.16
C TRP A 226 23.33 -22.61 8.79
N GLU A 227 23.51 -23.85 9.27
CA GLU A 227 24.64 -24.30 10.08
C GLU A 227 25.82 -24.87 9.28
N LYS A 228 25.56 -25.44 8.10
CA LYS A 228 26.62 -26.02 7.25
C LYS A 228 27.55 -24.94 6.70
N LYS A 229 28.86 -25.25 6.74
CA LYS A 229 29.89 -24.43 6.13
C LYS A 229 29.95 -24.63 4.61
N ILE A 230 30.06 -23.51 3.92
CA ILE A 230 30.19 -23.39 2.47
C ILE A 230 31.66 -23.03 2.18
N GLU A 231 32.33 -23.78 1.34
CA GLU A 231 33.74 -23.54 0.98
C GLU A 231 33.88 -22.21 0.23
N ALA A 232 33.06 -22.00 -0.78
CA ALA A 232 33.03 -20.74 -1.54
C ALA A 232 31.67 -20.59 -2.25
N VAL A 233 31.12 -19.36 -2.27
CA VAL A 233 29.93 -19.02 -3.04
C VAL A 233 29.99 -17.55 -3.47
N GLU A 234 29.42 -17.25 -4.64
CA GLU A 234 29.36 -15.90 -5.18
C GLU A 234 28.03 -15.21 -4.82
N ILE A 235 28.09 -13.98 -4.31
CA ILE A 235 26.95 -13.09 -4.12
C ILE A 235 26.93 -12.11 -5.30
N ILE A 236 25.89 -12.21 -6.12
CA ILE A 236 25.68 -11.32 -7.26
C ILE A 236 25.10 -9.99 -6.76
N PRO A 237 25.65 -8.82 -7.14
CA PRO A 237 25.17 -7.52 -6.67
C PRO A 237 23.75 -7.22 -7.18
N ARG A 238 23.00 -6.43 -6.39
CA ARG A 238 21.61 -6.04 -6.70
C ARG A 238 21.48 -5.35 -8.07
N SER A 239 22.46 -4.58 -8.48
CA SER A 239 22.53 -3.89 -9.79
C SER A 239 22.32 -4.83 -10.97
N ARG A 240 22.75 -6.10 -10.85
CA ARG A 240 22.62 -7.12 -11.90
C ARG A 240 21.31 -7.92 -11.82
N SER A 241 20.41 -7.56 -10.93
CA SER A 241 19.13 -8.26 -10.71
C SER A 241 17.91 -7.36 -10.89
N ARG A 242 18.09 -6.15 -11.44
CA ARG A 242 16.99 -5.25 -11.75
C ARG A 242 16.32 -5.66 -13.06
N VAL A 243 14.98 -5.56 -13.06
CA VAL A 243 14.14 -5.76 -14.24
C VAL A 243 13.46 -4.43 -14.57
N GLU A 244 13.66 -3.95 -15.79
CA GLU A 244 12.91 -2.79 -16.28
C GLU A 244 11.43 -3.15 -16.45
N THR A 245 10.55 -2.34 -15.89
CA THR A 245 9.12 -2.63 -15.78
C THR A 245 8.25 -1.54 -16.42
N GLU A 246 8.86 -0.52 -17.04
CA GLU A 246 8.14 0.57 -17.70
C GLU A 246 7.72 0.17 -19.12
N VAL A 247 6.84 -0.83 -19.21
CA VAL A 247 6.31 -1.32 -20.47
C VAL A 247 5.28 -0.34 -21.00
N ALA A 248 5.53 0.20 -22.21
CA ALA A 248 4.60 1.08 -22.91
C ALA A 248 3.51 0.26 -23.64
N PRO A 249 2.26 0.72 -23.66
CA PRO A 249 1.23 0.14 -24.51
C PRO A 249 1.47 0.53 -25.99
N PRO A 250 0.85 -0.15 -26.97
CA PRO A 250 0.90 0.27 -28.36
C PRO A 250 0.37 1.69 -28.56
N ALA A 251 0.92 2.43 -29.54
CA ALA A 251 0.49 3.82 -29.82
C ALA A 251 -1.02 3.93 -30.12
N GLU A 252 -1.57 3.03 -30.94
CA GLU A 252 -3.01 2.95 -31.20
C GLU A 252 -3.87 2.85 -29.93
N HIS A 253 -3.31 2.24 -28.88
CA HIS A 253 -3.98 2.11 -27.60
C HIS A 253 -4.10 3.47 -26.89
N ILE A 254 -3.04 4.28 -26.95
CA ILE A 254 -3.03 5.64 -26.41
C ILE A 254 -4.04 6.51 -27.15
N GLU A 255 -4.04 6.46 -28.47
CA GLU A 255 -5.02 7.19 -29.31
C GLU A 255 -6.47 6.83 -28.91
N ARG A 256 -6.78 5.55 -28.76
CA ARG A 256 -8.12 5.06 -28.35
C ARG A 256 -8.50 5.53 -26.93
N ILE A 257 -7.57 5.58 -26.00
CA ILE A 257 -7.81 6.13 -24.65
C ILE A 257 -8.19 7.60 -24.78
N VAL A 258 -7.38 8.40 -25.48
CA VAL A 258 -7.59 9.84 -25.65
C VAL A 258 -8.92 10.12 -26.36
N ASP A 259 -9.20 9.45 -27.47
CA ASP A 259 -10.45 9.63 -28.23
C ASP A 259 -11.69 9.28 -27.38
N SER A 260 -11.60 8.22 -26.56
CA SER A 260 -12.69 7.82 -25.68
C SER A 260 -12.94 8.86 -24.58
N LEU A 261 -11.90 9.39 -23.96
CA LEU A 261 -12.01 10.41 -22.92
C LEU A 261 -12.51 11.75 -23.47
N LEU A 262 -12.04 12.16 -24.66
CA LEU A 262 -12.45 13.42 -25.28
C LEU A 262 -13.91 13.38 -25.73
N SER A 263 -14.40 12.24 -26.25
CA SER A 263 -15.78 12.07 -26.70
C SER A 263 -16.81 11.90 -25.58
N ALA A 264 -16.36 11.66 -24.35
CA ALA A 264 -17.24 11.44 -23.20
C ALA A 264 -17.85 12.74 -22.66
N ARG A 265 -19.08 12.66 -22.15
CA ARG A 265 -19.71 13.78 -21.42
C ARG A 265 -19.16 13.89 -19.98
N ARG A 266 -18.88 12.76 -19.35
CA ARG A 266 -18.38 12.65 -17.97
C ARG A 266 -17.17 11.72 -17.89
N PRO A 267 -16.02 12.12 -18.50
CA PRO A 267 -14.80 11.31 -18.42
C PRO A 267 -14.32 11.21 -16.98
N THR A 268 -13.93 9.99 -16.57
CA THR A 268 -13.51 9.71 -15.20
C THR A 268 -12.18 8.97 -15.18
N LEU A 269 -11.22 9.49 -14.43
CA LEU A 269 -9.95 8.84 -14.11
C LEU A 269 -10.09 8.11 -12.76
N PHE A 270 -10.06 6.79 -12.80
CA PHE A 270 -10.29 5.95 -11.65
C PHE A 270 -8.97 5.36 -11.17
N LEU A 271 -8.49 5.82 -10.01
CA LEU A 271 -7.16 5.49 -9.50
C LEU A 271 -7.20 4.24 -8.61
N GLY A 272 -6.29 3.32 -8.87
CA GLY A 272 -6.15 2.07 -8.14
C GLY A 272 -4.84 1.96 -7.33
N ASN A 273 -4.55 0.77 -6.81
CA ASN A 273 -3.44 0.50 -5.89
C ASN A 273 -2.05 0.80 -6.46
N GLU A 274 -1.84 0.61 -7.77
CA GLU A 274 -0.54 0.86 -8.39
C GLU A 274 -0.12 2.33 -8.29
N CYS A 275 -1.09 3.26 -8.19
CA CYS A 275 -0.82 4.68 -8.00
C CYS A 275 -0.08 5.00 -6.69
N ILE A 276 -0.09 4.08 -5.70
CA ILE A 276 0.70 4.21 -4.47
C ILE A 276 2.20 4.12 -4.78
N LYS A 277 2.58 3.20 -5.68
CA LYS A 277 3.97 2.91 -6.04
C LYS A 277 4.53 3.87 -7.10
N TYR A 278 3.70 4.25 -8.07
CA TYR A 278 4.18 4.92 -9.29
C TYR A 278 3.96 6.44 -9.31
N GLU A 279 3.50 7.05 -8.25
CA GLU A 279 3.44 8.52 -8.05
C GLU A 279 3.07 9.34 -9.29
N ILE A 280 1.95 9.00 -9.95
CA ILE A 280 1.47 9.63 -11.20
C ILE A 280 0.50 10.80 -10.96
N SER A 281 0.48 11.34 -9.77
CA SER A 281 -0.52 12.34 -9.36
C SER A 281 -0.46 13.62 -10.21
N GLN A 282 0.73 14.05 -10.62
CA GLN A 282 0.92 15.26 -11.44
C GLN A 282 0.40 15.05 -12.86
N GLU A 283 0.71 13.92 -13.48
CA GLU A 283 0.20 13.55 -14.81
C GLU A 283 -1.31 13.40 -14.81
N VAL A 284 -1.87 12.75 -13.78
CA VAL A 284 -3.32 12.60 -13.62
C VAL A 284 -3.99 13.96 -13.44
N ALA A 285 -3.40 14.88 -12.65
CA ALA A 285 -3.93 16.24 -12.48
C ALA A 285 -3.92 17.00 -13.82
N ALA A 286 -2.80 16.95 -14.53
CA ALA A 286 -2.68 17.62 -15.84
C ALA A 286 -3.69 17.07 -16.87
N ILE A 287 -3.90 15.74 -16.93
CA ILE A 287 -4.91 15.13 -17.79
C ILE A 287 -6.30 15.58 -17.36
N ALA A 288 -6.62 15.50 -16.06
CA ALA A 288 -7.93 15.86 -15.53
C ALA A 288 -8.30 17.33 -15.83
N GLU A 289 -7.34 18.24 -15.65
CA GLU A 289 -7.51 19.67 -15.95
C GLU A 289 -7.69 19.92 -17.45
N ALA A 290 -6.86 19.27 -18.29
CA ALA A 290 -6.88 19.47 -19.73
C ALA A 290 -8.21 19.08 -20.37
N ILE A 291 -8.92 18.08 -19.86
CA ILE A 291 -10.16 17.55 -20.45
C ILE A 291 -11.41 17.72 -19.58
N GLY A 292 -11.27 18.30 -18.37
CA GLY A 292 -12.37 18.42 -17.41
C GLY A 292 -12.84 17.07 -16.87
N ALA A 293 -11.91 16.14 -16.61
CA ALA A 293 -12.26 14.81 -16.11
C ALA A 293 -12.42 14.77 -14.59
N MET A 294 -13.33 13.94 -14.09
CA MET A 294 -13.42 13.58 -12.68
C MET A 294 -12.25 12.69 -12.30
N VAL A 295 -11.75 12.85 -11.08
CA VAL A 295 -10.78 11.92 -10.47
C VAL A 295 -11.43 11.23 -9.28
N MET A 296 -11.42 9.91 -9.28
CA MET A 296 -12.07 9.08 -8.27
C MET A 296 -11.12 7.98 -7.77
N PHE A 297 -11.20 7.64 -6.49
CA PHE A 297 -10.45 6.52 -5.94
C PHE A 297 -11.23 5.21 -5.97
N SER A 298 -10.51 4.12 -6.16
CA SER A 298 -11.00 2.78 -5.85
C SER A 298 -11.28 2.63 -4.35
N VAL A 299 -12.13 1.66 -4.01
CA VAL A 299 -12.53 1.41 -2.62
C VAL A 299 -11.32 1.07 -1.75
N LYS A 300 -11.19 1.79 -0.65
CA LYS A 300 -10.18 1.54 0.40
C LYS A 300 -8.74 1.56 -0.11
N ILE A 301 -8.40 2.54 -0.93
CA ILE A 301 -7.00 2.89 -1.20
C ILE A 301 -6.59 4.14 -0.41
N PRO A 302 -5.30 4.33 -0.11
CA PRO A 302 -4.83 5.57 0.49
C PRO A 302 -5.02 6.75 -0.46
N ALA A 303 -4.93 7.96 0.07
CA ALA A 303 -4.90 9.16 -0.76
C ALA A 303 -3.67 9.12 -1.69
N VAL A 304 -3.91 9.08 -2.99
CA VAL A 304 -2.88 9.04 -4.06
C VAL A 304 -3.02 10.22 -5.04
N PHE A 305 -3.90 11.15 -4.72
CA PHE A 305 -4.19 12.36 -5.49
C PHE A 305 -4.59 13.47 -4.52
N PRO A 306 -4.38 14.76 -4.84
CA PRO A 306 -4.77 15.87 -3.94
C PRO A 306 -6.26 15.83 -3.60
N THR A 307 -6.57 15.60 -2.32
CA THR A 307 -7.96 15.51 -1.86
C THR A 307 -8.71 16.83 -1.92
N THR A 308 -7.98 17.95 -2.04
CA THR A 308 -8.53 19.30 -2.20
C THR A 308 -8.62 19.76 -3.66
N HIS A 309 -8.20 18.92 -4.62
CA HIS A 309 -8.23 19.28 -6.05
C HIS A 309 -9.68 19.45 -6.55
N PRO A 310 -9.99 20.46 -7.40
CA PRO A 310 -11.35 20.69 -7.90
C PRO A 310 -11.92 19.53 -8.72
N ASN A 311 -11.07 18.69 -9.31
CA ASN A 311 -11.49 17.51 -10.07
C ASN A 311 -11.66 16.24 -9.21
N PHE A 312 -11.31 16.27 -7.92
CA PHE A 312 -11.42 15.11 -7.04
C PHE A 312 -12.84 14.97 -6.46
N VAL A 313 -13.53 13.90 -6.82
CA VAL A 313 -14.91 13.63 -6.41
C VAL A 313 -15.04 12.61 -5.27
N GLY A 314 -13.92 12.14 -4.71
CA GLY A 314 -13.91 11.19 -3.58
C GLY A 314 -13.66 9.74 -3.99
N GLU A 315 -14.05 8.83 -3.11
CA GLU A 315 -14.04 7.38 -3.34
C GLU A 315 -15.40 6.93 -3.87
N VAL A 316 -15.43 5.85 -4.64
CA VAL A 316 -16.65 5.30 -5.26
C VAL A 316 -17.82 5.04 -4.28
N LEU A 317 -17.54 4.83 -3.00
CA LEU A 317 -18.56 4.60 -1.97
C LEU A 317 -18.99 5.89 -1.25
N ASP A 318 -18.28 7.01 -1.44
CA ASP A 318 -18.60 8.28 -0.78
C ASP A 318 -19.91 8.89 -1.31
N ASP A 319 -20.09 8.86 -2.63
CA ASP A 319 -21.34 9.26 -3.27
C ASP A 319 -21.60 8.43 -4.53
N ARG A 320 -22.61 7.56 -4.48
CA ARG A 320 -23.01 6.72 -5.61
C ARG A 320 -23.94 7.42 -6.59
N SER A 321 -24.44 8.59 -6.28
CA SER A 321 -25.42 9.30 -7.11
C SER A 321 -24.84 9.74 -8.46
N ILE A 322 -23.54 9.99 -8.52
CA ILE A 322 -22.84 10.38 -9.76
C ILE A 322 -22.48 9.19 -10.67
N MET A 323 -22.49 7.97 -10.13
CA MET A 323 -22.02 6.79 -10.86
C MET A 323 -22.81 6.50 -12.15
N PRO A 324 -24.15 6.63 -12.20
CA PRO A 324 -24.92 6.44 -13.42
C PRO A 324 -24.61 7.45 -14.54
N ASP A 325 -24.07 8.62 -14.19
CA ASP A 325 -23.74 9.69 -15.17
C ASP A 325 -22.39 9.48 -15.85
N ILE A 326 -21.56 8.57 -15.35
CA ILE A 326 -20.26 8.23 -15.92
C ILE A 326 -20.48 7.48 -17.24
N ASP A 327 -20.01 8.04 -18.35
CA ASP A 327 -20.11 7.46 -19.69
C ASP A 327 -18.76 7.00 -20.26
N CYS A 328 -17.64 7.37 -19.61
CA CYS A 328 -16.31 6.84 -19.88
C CYS A 328 -15.48 6.82 -18.58
N ILE A 329 -14.89 5.67 -18.27
CA ILE A 329 -14.03 5.49 -17.10
C ILE A 329 -12.71 4.85 -17.52
N TRP A 330 -11.61 5.49 -17.16
CA TRP A 330 -10.27 4.91 -17.31
C TRP A 330 -9.74 4.46 -15.94
N SER A 331 -9.71 3.15 -15.74
CA SER A 331 -9.10 2.53 -14.56
C SER A 331 -7.58 2.51 -14.72
N ILE A 332 -6.90 3.21 -13.83
CA ILE A 332 -5.46 3.41 -13.82
C ILE A 332 -4.87 2.67 -12.63
N GLY A 333 -4.22 1.55 -12.88
CA GLY A 333 -3.43 0.83 -11.91
C GLY A 333 -4.20 0.12 -10.81
N GLY A 334 -5.09 -0.79 -11.16
CA GLY A 334 -5.69 -1.65 -10.16
C GLY A 334 -7.10 -2.13 -10.45
N HIS A 335 -7.64 -2.84 -9.51
CA HIS A 335 -8.94 -3.49 -9.60
C HIS A 335 -10.10 -2.48 -9.51
N MET A 336 -10.98 -2.49 -10.51
CA MET A 336 -12.20 -1.68 -10.51
C MET A 336 -13.21 -2.18 -9.47
N PHE A 337 -13.77 -1.26 -8.68
CA PHE A 337 -14.92 -1.48 -7.81
C PHE A 337 -14.81 -2.68 -6.88
N LYS A 338 -13.76 -2.72 -6.04
CA LYS A 338 -13.73 -3.62 -4.89
C LYS A 338 -14.95 -3.33 -4.01
N THR A 339 -15.85 -4.28 -3.86
CA THR A 339 -17.01 -4.16 -2.97
C THR A 339 -17.09 -5.39 -2.07
N PHE A 340 -17.70 -5.23 -0.88
CA PHE A 340 -17.92 -6.38 0.01
C PHE A 340 -18.99 -7.34 -0.51
N ASN A 341 -19.97 -6.79 -1.24
CA ASN A 341 -21.05 -7.56 -1.85
C ASN A 341 -21.20 -7.14 -3.31
N LEU A 342 -21.51 -8.09 -4.16
CA LEU A 342 -21.86 -7.78 -5.53
C LEU A 342 -23.13 -6.90 -5.53
N PRO A 343 -23.10 -5.69 -6.11
CA PRO A 343 -24.30 -4.86 -6.19
C PRO A 343 -25.34 -5.53 -7.08
N ALA A 344 -26.61 -5.38 -6.72
CA ALA A 344 -27.72 -5.95 -7.51
C ALA A 344 -27.79 -5.38 -8.93
N GLU A 345 -27.43 -4.11 -9.08
CA GLU A 345 -27.29 -3.43 -10.37
C GLU A 345 -25.84 -2.97 -10.57
N PRO A 346 -25.36 -2.87 -11.82
CA PRO A 346 -24.06 -2.30 -12.12
C PRO A 346 -23.90 -0.91 -11.52
N LEU A 347 -22.72 -0.61 -10.95
CA LEU A 347 -22.45 0.71 -10.37
C LEU A 347 -22.38 1.83 -11.41
N ILE A 348 -21.98 1.49 -12.64
CA ILE A 348 -21.91 2.43 -13.78
C ILE A 348 -22.87 1.98 -14.89
N SER A 349 -23.21 2.91 -15.78
CA SER A 349 -24.03 2.62 -16.96
C SER A 349 -23.45 1.45 -17.77
N ARG A 350 -24.31 0.56 -18.25
CA ARG A 350 -23.90 -0.53 -19.16
C ARG A 350 -23.38 -0.03 -20.52
N ASN A 351 -23.66 1.24 -20.84
CA ASN A 351 -23.21 1.89 -22.07
C ASN A 351 -21.93 2.71 -21.85
N ALA A 352 -21.40 2.77 -20.62
CA ALA A 352 -20.16 3.46 -20.34
C ALA A 352 -18.99 2.74 -21.00
N ARG A 353 -18.08 3.50 -21.64
CA ARG A 353 -16.81 2.97 -22.12
C ARG A 353 -15.86 2.70 -20.96
N ILE A 354 -15.27 1.52 -20.94
CA ILE A 354 -14.36 1.10 -19.89
C ILE A 354 -12.96 0.90 -20.47
N LEU A 355 -12.04 1.71 -19.98
CA LEU A 355 -10.63 1.67 -20.33
C LEU A 355 -9.85 1.17 -19.10
N HIS A 356 -8.85 0.32 -19.30
CA HIS A 356 -8.10 -0.24 -18.18
C HIS A 356 -6.62 -0.39 -18.50
N THR A 357 -5.77 0.20 -17.68
CA THR A 357 -4.30 0.04 -17.72
C THR A 357 -3.80 -0.41 -16.35
N SER A 358 -3.06 -1.49 -16.31
CA SER A 358 -2.45 -2.04 -15.09
C SER A 358 -1.32 -2.98 -15.47
N LEU A 359 -0.30 -3.10 -14.61
CA LEU A 359 0.73 -4.14 -14.72
C LEU A 359 0.23 -5.49 -14.18
N ALA A 360 -0.91 -5.51 -13.51
CA ALA A 360 -1.50 -6.71 -12.96
C ALA A 360 -2.55 -7.28 -13.91
N ASP A 361 -2.17 -8.32 -14.62
CA ASP A 361 -3.02 -9.05 -15.56
C ASP A 361 -4.34 -9.53 -14.92
N ALA A 362 -4.27 -10.05 -13.69
CA ALA A 362 -5.43 -10.53 -12.95
C ALA A 362 -6.47 -9.46 -12.60
N ASP A 363 -6.14 -8.17 -12.68
CA ASP A 363 -7.06 -7.07 -12.39
C ASP A 363 -7.74 -6.51 -13.65
N VAL A 364 -7.07 -6.63 -14.80
CA VAL A 364 -7.58 -6.07 -16.07
C VAL A 364 -8.84 -6.82 -16.52
N GLY A 365 -9.96 -6.07 -16.67
CA GLY A 365 -11.23 -6.64 -17.12
C GLY A 365 -11.91 -7.58 -16.13
N ARG A 366 -11.46 -7.66 -14.88
CA ARG A 366 -11.94 -8.63 -13.90
C ARG A 366 -13.41 -8.47 -13.52
N THR A 367 -13.88 -7.24 -13.36
CA THR A 367 -15.23 -6.94 -12.87
C THR A 367 -16.18 -6.56 -14.00
N TYR A 368 -15.68 -5.85 -14.98
CA TYR A 368 -16.45 -5.35 -16.12
C TYR A 368 -15.73 -5.67 -17.42
N PRO A 369 -16.48 -5.93 -18.53
CA PRO A 369 -15.88 -5.96 -19.86
C PRO A 369 -15.18 -4.63 -20.16
N VAL A 370 -14.09 -4.67 -20.90
CA VAL A 370 -13.27 -3.50 -21.23
C VAL A 370 -13.28 -3.23 -22.73
N ASP A 371 -13.38 -1.95 -23.11
CA ASP A 371 -13.33 -1.52 -24.52
C ASP A 371 -11.88 -1.33 -25.00
N VAL A 372 -11.02 -0.87 -24.07
CA VAL A 372 -9.58 -0.65 -24.31
C VAL A 372 -8.82 -1.10 -23.08
N ALA A 373 -7.96 -2.10 -23.21
CA ALA A 373 -7.19 -2.61 -22.07
C ALA A 373 -5.74 -2.91 -22.45
N ALA A 374 -4.81 -2.62 -21.52
CA ALA A 374 -3.41 -2.96 -21.68
C ALA A 374 -2.79 -3.41 -20.36
N ILE A 375 -1.93 -4.43 -20.45
CA ILE A 375 -0.94 -4.73 -19.40
C ILE A 375 0.27 -3.84 -19.69
N ALA A 376 0.35 -2.71 -18.99
CA ALA A 376 1.36 -1.69 -19.22
C ALA A 376 1.63 -0.86 -17.96
N SER A 377 2.78 -0.20 -17.91
CA SER A 377 3.13 0.75 -16.86
C SER A 377 2.15 1.92 -16.87
N ILE A 378 1.51 2.18 -15.75
CA ILE A 378 0.61 3.33 -15.61
C ILE A 378 1.40 4.65 -15.69
N LYS A 379 2.65 4.70 -15.23
CA LYS A 379 3.52 5.87 -15.32
C LYS A 379 3.81 6.21 -16.79
N THR A 380 4.26 5.24 -17.55
CA THR A 380 4.54 5.42 -19.00
C THR A 380 3.25 5.75 -19.75
N THR A 381 2.14 5.06 -19.43
CA THR A 381 0.85 5.29 -20.13
C THR A 381 0.29 6.68 -19.87
N THR A 382 0.30 7.17 -18.62
CA THR A 382 -0.20 8.52 -18.30
C THR A 382 0.64 9.62 -18.96
N ALA A 383 1.97 9.45 -18.99
CA ALA A 383 2.85 10.37 -19.69
C ALA A 383 2.53 10.42 -21.21
N LEU A 384 2.40 9.26 -21.86
CA LEU A 384 2.05 9.17 -23.29
C LEU A 384 0.65 9.73 -23.58
N VAL A 385 -0.33 9.49 -22.72
CA VAL A 385 -1.68 10.08 -22.84
C VAL A 385 -1.61 11.61 -22.75
N LEU A 386 -0.80 12.16 -21.85
CA LEU A 386 -0.63 13.60 -21.73
C LEU A 386 0.06 14.21 -22.96
N GLU A 387 1.10 13.54 -23.51
CA GLU A 387 1.74 13.93 -24.77
C GLU A 387 0.75 13.90 -25.94
N GLU A 388 -0.04 12.84 -26.07
CA GLU A 388 -1.04 12.72 -27.13
C GLU A 388 -2.11 13.82 -27.04
N LEU A 389 -2.58 14.15 -25.82
CA LEU A 389 -3.54 15.25 -25.61
C LEU A 389 -3.01 16.61 -26.11
N GLN A 390 -1.69 16.87 -26.02
CA GLN A 390 -1.09 18.10 -26.52
C GLN A 390 -1.14 18.21 -28.04
N THR A 391 -1.29 17.11 -28.76
CA THR A 391 -1.42 17.09 -30.22
C THR A 391 -2.85 17.28 -30.72
N ARG A 392 -3.83 17.15 -29.81
CA ARG A 392 -5.26 17.14 -30.15
C ARG A 392 -5.86 18.56 -30.12
N LYS A 393 -6.82 18.79 -31.02
CA LYS A 393 -7.67 19.98 -30.95
C LYS A 393 -8.75 19.74 -29.90
N LEU A 394 -8.65 20.43 -28.77
CA LEU A 394 -9.59 20.29 -27.66
C LEU A 394 -10.82 21.18 -27.88
N ASP A 395 -12.01 20.67 -27.52
CA ASP A 395 -13.25 21.45 -27.50
C ASP A 395 -13.36 22.24 -26.18
N ALA A 396 -12.90 23.49 -26.22
CA ALA A 396 -12.91 24.38 -25.06
C ALA A 396 -14.29 24.58 -24.43
N SER A 397 -15.38 24.54 -25.23
CA SER A 397 -16.74 24.70 -24.72
C SER A 397 -17.19 23.50 -23.89
N ALA A 398 -16.98 22.29 -24.42
CA ALA A 398 -17.30 21.04 -23.70
C ALA A 398 -16.45 20.90 -22.43
N ILE A 399 -15.17 21.26 -22.47
CA ILE A 399 -14.28 21.23 -21.29
C ILE A 399 -14.76 22.24 -20.24
N SER A 400 -15.08 23.47 -20.64
CA SER A 400 -15.60 24.51 -19.72
C SER A 400 -16.89 24.06 -19.03
N GLU A 401 -17.83 23.43 -19.77
CA GLU A 401 -19.06 22.90 -19.19
C GLU A 401 -18.77 21.80 -18.14
N ARG A 402 -17.86 20.87 -18.44
CA ARG A 402 -17.44 19.81 -17.51
C ARG A 402 -16.81 20.41 -16.24
N GLN A 403 -15.90 21.36 -16.40
CA GLN A 403 -15.22 22.03 -15.29
C GLN A 403 -16.19 22.82 -14.40
N GLN A 404 -17.15 23.53 -14.98
CA GLN A 404 -18.17 24.27 -14.22
C GLN A 404 -19.04 23.32 -13.38
N TRP A 405 -19.54 22.25 -14.00
CA TRP A 405 -20.31 21.26 -13.27
C TRP A 405 -19.49 20.62 -12.15
N LEU A 406 -18.26 20.20 -12.45
CA LEU A 406 -17.37 19.53 -11.52
C LEU A 406 -17.00 20.41 -10.31
N SER A 407 -16.67 21.68 -10.57
CA SER A 407 -16.38 22.65 -9.52
C SER A 407 -17.58 22.87 -8.61
N ALA A 408 -18.79 23.01 -9.18
CA ALA A 408 -20.01 23.15 -8.38
C ALA A 408 -20.29 21.91 -7.53
N TYR A 409 -20.11 20.70 -8.10
CA TYR A 409 -20.29 19.43 -7.39
C TYR A 409 -19.30 19.29 -6.23
N THR A 410 -18.00 19.45 -6.48
CA THR A 410 -16.96 19.27 -5.47
C THR A 410 -17.01 20.35 -4.38
N GLN A 411 -17.40 21.57 -4.72
CA GLN A 411 -17.65 22.63 -3.76
C GLN A 411 -18.82 22.27 -2.84
N SER A 412 -19.97 21.90 -3.40
CA SER A 412 -21.14 21.50 -2.61
C SER A 412 -20.84 20.30 -1.69
N GLN A 413 -20.05 19.33 -2.16
CA GLN A 413 -19.63 18.19 -1.34
C GLN A 413 -18.75 18.63 -0.15
N ARG A 414 -17.79 19.53 -0.38
CA ARG A 414 -16.92 20.07 0.70
C ARG A 414 -17.71 20.90 1.71
N GLU A 415 -18.61 21.75 1.23
CA GLU A 415 -19.51 22.53 2.10
C GLU A 415 -20.37 21.60 2.97
N SER A 416 -20.86 20.49 2.41
CA SER A 416 -21.58 19.47 3.16
C SER A 416 -20.71 18.81 4.26
N PHE A 417 -19.46 18.48 3.96
CA PHE A 417 -18.55 17.92 4.96
C PHE A 417 -18.22 18.94 6.06
N GLN A 418 -17.97 20.18 5.67
CA GLN A 418 -17.73 21.25 6.64
C GLN A 418 -18.93 21.48 7.54
N LYS A 419 -20.13 21.52 6.96
CA LYS A 419 -21.38 21.68 7.72
C LYS A 419 -21.57 20.54 8.73
N VAL A 420 -21.34 19.28 8.34
CA VAL A 420 -21.40 18.14 9.26
C VAL A 420 -20.41 18.33 10.41
N ALA A 421 -19.19 18.76 10.14
CA ALA A 421 -18.19 18.98 11.17
C ALA A 421 -18.56 20.13 12.12
N GLU A 422 -19.18 21.20 11.62
CA GLU A 422 -19.68 22.34 12.41
C GLU A 422 -20.86 21.92 13.30
N ASP A 423 -21.83 21.21 12.73
CA ASP A 423 -23.03 20.74 13.45
C ASP A 423 -22.65 19.76 14.59
N GLU A 424 -21.64 18.91 14.37
CA GLU A 424 -21.17 17.89 15.34
C GLU A 424 -20.00 18.39 16.23
N TRP A 425 -19.57 19.65 16.10
CA TRP A 425 -18.32 20.15 16.73
C TRP A 425 -18.26 19.99 18.25
N SER A 426 -19.39 20.17 18.92
CA SER A 426 -19.49 20.13 20.39
C SER A 426 -20.01 18.81 20.93
N GLU A 427 -20.23 17.82 20.08
CA GLU A 427 -20.77 16.53 20.50
C GLU A 427 -19.83 15.74 21.42
N SER A 428 -20.44 15.03 22.36
CA SER A 428 -19.79 14.07 23.26
C SER A 428 -20.65 12.81 23.32
N PRO A 429 -20.11 11.63 22.94
CA PRO A 429 -18.73 11.35 22.50
C PRO A 429 -18.31 12.12 21.25
N ILE A 430 -16.98 12.27 21.09
CA ILE A 430 -16.36 13.15 20.07
C ILE A 430 -16.71 12.68 18.65
N ALA A 431 -17.12 13.63 17.80
CA ALA A 431 -17.34 13.32 16.38
C ALA A 431 -16.02 13.02 15.65
N PRO A 432 -15.96 11.97 14.79
CA PRO A 432 -14.78 11.67 13.99
C PRO A 432 -14.33 12.82 13.08
N SER A 433 -15.27 13.63 12.58
CA SER A 433 -15.01 14.85 11.79
C SER A 433 -14.16 15.85 12.57
N ARG A 434 -14.53 16.15 13.81
CA ARG A 434 -13.75 17.02 14.70
C ARG A 434 -12.38 16.45 14.99
N LEU A 435 -12.29 15.16 15.33
CA LEU A 435 -11.01 14.52 15.59
C LEU A 435 -10.04 14.68 14.41
N MET A 436 -10.52 14.49 13.17
CA MET A 436 -9.68 14.67 11.98
C MET A 436 -9.24 16.13 11.78
N ILE A 437 -10.13 17.09 11.98
CA ILE A 437 -9.77 18.51 11.85
C ILE A 437 -8.73 18.93 12.89
N GLU A 438 -8.85 18.47 14.12
CA GLU A 438 -7.84 18.75 15.16
C GLU A 438 -6.51 18.04 14.85
N LEU A 439 -6.53 16.82 14.30
CA LEU A 439 -5.35 16.13 13.80
C LEU A 439 -4.68 16.88 12.65
N ASP A 440 -5.44 17.37 11.67
CA ASP A 440 -4.91 18.14 10.54
C ASP A 440 -4.13 19.39 10.99
N ARG A 441 -4.62 20.05 12.05
CA ARG A 441 -3.99 21.23 12.67
C ARG A 441 -2.69 20.92 13.42
N VAL A 442 -2.59 19.73 13.98
CA VAL A 442 -1.45 19.32 14.81
C VAL A 442 -0.34 18.68 14.00
N MET A 443 -0.68 17.84 13.02
CA MET A 443 0.27 17.09 12.19
C MET A 443 1.15 18.01 11.35
N GLU A 444 2.42 17.61 11.19
CA GLU A 444 3.31 18.26 10.23
C GLU A 444 2.79 18.15 8.78
N PRO A 445 3.05 19.15 7.92
CA PRO A 445 2.63 19.10 6.51
C PRO A 445 3.16 17.90 5.74
N ASN A 446 4.27 17.29 6.20
CA ASN A 446 4.92 16.15 5.58
C ASN A 446 4.87 14.89 6.46
N ALA A 447 3.93 14.81 7.39
CA ALA A 447 3.72 13.64 8.25
C ALA A 447 3.32 12.39 7.44
N GLU A 448 3.68 11.23 7.96
CA GLU A 448 3.25 9.93 7.47
C GLU A 448 2.04 9.45 8.29
N VAL A 449 0.94 9.16 7.65
CA VAL A 449 -0.32 8.76 8.28
C VAL A 449 -0.62 7.31 7.98
N VAL A 450 -0.42 6.44 8.95
CA VAL A 450 -0.77 5.01 8.86
C VAL A 450 -2.19 4.83 9.40
N SER A 451 -3.11 4.44 8.53
CA SER A 451 -4.54 4.41 8.83
C SER A 451 -5.11 2.99 8.77
N GLU A 452 -5.65 2.53 9.88
CA GLU A 452 -6.40 1.27 9.98
C GLU A 452 -7.81 1.54 10.55
N LEU A 453 -8.59 2.30 9.79
CA LEU A 453 -9.95 2.74 10.14
C LEU A 453 -10.96 2.04 9.23
N ILE A 454 -11.79 1.14 9.76
CA ILE A 454 -12.72 0.37 8.92
C ILE A 454 -13.97 1.18 8.57
N MET A 455 -14.65 1.76 9.56
CA MET A 455 -15.86 2.56 9.33
C MET A 455 -15.56 4.05 9.21
N SER A 456 -14.43 4.48 9.74
CA SER A 456 -14.00 5.88 9.69
C SER A 456 -12.96 6.15 8.59
N ASP A 457 -12.79 5.24 7.63
CA ASP A 457 -11.75 5.31 6.59
C ASP A 457 -11.95 6.45 5.58
N ALA A 458 -13.17 6.97 5.44
CA ALA A 458 -13.45 8.13 4.61
C ALA A 458 -12.99 9.46 5.24
N TYR A 459 -12.93 9.54 6.58
CA TYR A 459 -12.63 10.79 7.28
C TYR A 459 -11.24 11.36 7.00
N PRO A 460 -10.14 10.58 6.93
CA PRO A 460 -8.85 11.11 6.51
C PRO A 460 -8.92 11.84 5.16
N ARG A 461 -9.56 11.24 4.16
CA ARG A 461 -9.67 11.85 2.82
C ARG A 461 -10.55 13.12 2.77
N ARG A 462 -11.51 13.24 3.71
CA ARG A 462 -12.43 14.38 3.78
C ARG A 462 -11.87 15.57 4.54
N TYR A 463 -11.04 15.33 5.56
CA TYR A 463 -10.67 16.34 6.54
C TYR A 463 -9.15 16.53 6.72
N LEU A 464 -8.30 15.60 6.23
CA LEU A 464 -6.86 15.82 6.19
C LEU A 464 -6.44 16.30 4.81
N ASN A 465 -5.45 17.19 4.78
CA ASN A 465 -4.90 17.69 3.53
C ASN A 465 -3.78 16.76 3.02
N PHE A 466 -4.02 16.12 1.87
CA PHE A 466 -3.05 15.30 1.14
C PHE A 466 -2.78 15.98 -0.21
N ASP A 467 -1.72 16.76 -0.29
CA ASP A 467 -1.35 17.51 -1.50
C ASP A 467 -0.30 16.77 -2.33
N HIS A 468 -0.75 15.82 -3.12
CA HIS A 468 0.11 15.02 -3.99
C HIS A 468 0.67 15.75 -5.22
N THR A 469 0.43 17.05 -5.38
CA THR A 469 1.15 17.87 -6.36
C THR A 469 2.54 18.26 -5.87
N LYS A 470 2.80 18.19 -4.55
CA LYS A 470 4.10 18.44 -3.94
C LYS A 470 4.99 17.19 -3.98
N PRO A 471 6.33 17.37 -3.93
CA PRO A 471 7.26 16.27 -3.77
C PRO A 471 6.98 15.43 -2.52
N PRO A 472 7.30 14.12 -2.50
CA PRO A 472 7.10 13.24 -1.34
C PRO A 472 7.72 13.75 -0.03
N ALA A 473 8.84 14.47 -0.11
CA ALA A 473 9.51 15.05 1.06
C ALA A 473 8.71 16.17 1.73
N GLU A 474 7.84 16.87 0.98
CA GLU A 474 7.14 18.08 1.41
C GLU A 474 5.65 17.85 1.66
N ARG A 475 5.11 16.67 1.32
CA ARG A 475 3.70 16.38 1.45
C ARG A 475 3.43 15.31 2.50
N ARG A 476 2.23 15.36 3.08
CA ARG A 476 1.66 14.28 3.89
C ARG A 476 1.35 13.08 3.00
N ARG A 477 1.68 11.87 3.46
CA ARG A 477 1.34 10.61 2.79
C ARG A 477 0.44 9.75 3.68
N GLN A 478 -0.49 9.06 3.07
CA GLN A 478 -1.33 8.09 3.75
C GLN A 478 -0.94 6.67 3.35
N TYR A 479 -0.91 5.78 4.33
CA TYR A 479 -0.79 4.34 4.13
C TYR A 479 -2.02 3.65 4.69
N TYR A 480 -2.54 2.73 3.94
CA TYR A 480 -3.75 1.98 4.26
C TYR A 480 -3.63 0.56 3.71
N THR A 481 -4.16 -0.45 4.43
CA THR A 481 -4.26 -1.79 3.87
C THR A 481 -5.64 -2.03 3.27
N THR A 482 -5.66 -2.48 2.01
CA THR A 482 -6.93 -2.80 1.32
C THR A 482 -7.46 -4.19 1.69
N SER A 483 -6.70 -4.96 2.46
CA SER A 483 -7.02 -6.35 2.79
C SER A 483 -8.19 -6.50 3.77
N GLY A 484 -8.37 -5.53 4.66
CA GLY A 484 -9.33 -5.61 5.76
C GLY A 484 -8.92 -6.58 6.88
N ILE A 485 -7.67 -7.04 6.89
CA ILE A 485 -7.10 -7.89 7.93
C ILE A 485 -6.63 -6.99 9.08
N LEU A 486 -7.20 -7.21 10.27
CA LEU A 486 -7.01 -6.34 11.42
C LEU A 486 -5.66 -6.57 12.12
N GLY A 487 -5.18 -5.52 12.83
CA GLY A 487 -3.92 -5.55 13.59
C GLY A 487 -2.68 -5.16 12.80
N TRP A 488 -2.87 -4.50 11.67
CA TRP A 488 -1.79 -4.01 10.82
C TRP A 488 -1.25 -2.65 11.28
N GLY A 489 -2.12 -1.71 11.68
CA GLY A 489 -1.83 -0.27 11.77
C GLY A 489 -0.67 0.08 12.69
N VAL A 490 -0.68 -0.39 13.95
CA VAL A 490 0.36 -0.05 14.94
C VAL A 490 1.73 -0.56 14.48
N ALA A 491 1.80 -1.83 14.06
CA ALA A 491 3.05 -2.43 13.61
C ALA A 491 3.55 -1.78 12.31
N ALA A 492 2.66 -1.49 11.37
CA ALA A 492 3.01 -0.80 10.13
C ALA A 492 3.53 0.62 10.39
N ALA A 493 2.97 1.35 11.38
CA ALA A 493 3.48 2.65 11.78
C ALA A 493 4.91 2.57 12.32
N ILE A 494 5.23 1.53 13.10
CA ILE A 494 6.60 1.28 13.56
C ILE A 494 7.52 1.04 12.36
N GLY A 495 7.15 0.16 11.42
CA GLY A 495 7.91 -0.09 10.21
C GLY A 495 8.09 1.16 9.35
N THR A 496 7.03 1.97 9.20
CA THR A 496 7.06 3.25 8.49
C THR A 496 8.05 4.22 9.14
N LYS A 497 8.07 4.32 10.48
CA LYS A 497 9.01 5.19 11.22
C LYS A 497 10.45 4.72 11.10
N ILE A 498 10.69 3.41 11.16
CA ILE A 498 12.02 2.83 10.93
C ILE A 498 12.53 3.18 9.51
N GLY A 499 11.66 3.12 8.51
CA GLY A 499 11.99 3.47 7.12
C GLY A 499 12.12 4.98 6.86
N ASN A 500 11.51 5.83 7.69
CA ASN A 500 11.49 7.29 7.57
C ASN A 500 11.78 7.95 8.92
N PRO A 501 13.01 7.83 9.43
CA PRO A 501 13.34 8.26 10.80
C PRO A 501 13.13 9.76 11.05
N ASP A 502 13.24 10.59 10.03
CA ASP A 502 13.08 12.05 10.12
C ASP A 502 11.62 12.53 9.99
N LYS A 503 10.69 11.61 9.70
CA LYS A 503 9.27 11.97 9.52
C LYS A 503 8.47 11.79 10.80
N GLU A 504 7.49 12.65 11.02
CA GLU A 504 6.45 12.44 12.03
C GLU A 504 5.50 11.33 11.55
N VAL A 505 5.26 10.30 12.37
CA VAL A 505 4.41 9.16 12.01
C VAL A 505 3.23 9.04 12.96
N TRP A 506 2.02 9.11 12.42
CA TRP A 506 0.76 8.92 13.15
C TRP A 506 0.09 7.61 12.74
N CYS A 507 -0.27 6.81 13.73
CA CYS A 507 -1.12 5.64 13.57
C CYS A 507 -2.56 6.00 13.96
N LEU A 508 -3.48 5.96 13.00
CA LEU A 508 -4.91 6.13 13.22
C LEU A 508 -5.58 4.76 13.17
N THR A 509 -6.04 4.24 14.29
CA THR A 509 -6.58 2.88 14.38
C THR A 509 -7.91 2.82 15.11
N GLY A 510 -8.83 1.96 14.67
CA GLY A 510 -10.03 1.65 15.43
C GLY A 510 -9.70 0.82 16.67
N ASP A 511 -10.53 0.94 17.71
CA ASP A 511 -10.39 0.15 18.94
C ASP A 511 -10.40 -1.37 18.68
N GLY A 512 -11.29 -1.83 17.80
CA GLY A 512 -11.31 -3.22 17.36
C GLY A 512 -10.03 -3.63 16.62
N CYS A 513 -9.50 -2.77 15.74
CA CYS A 513 -8.26 -3.03 15.01
C CYS A 513 -7.06 -3.09 15.94
N PHE A 514 -6.97 -2.14 16.88
CA PHE A 514 -5.90 -2.05 17.87
C PHE A 514 -5.76 -3.33 18.70
N ASN A 515 -6.87 -3.96 19.09
CA ASN A 515 -6.85 -5.20 19.87
C ASN A 515 -6.16 -6.37 19.16
N PHE A 516 -6.12 -6.38 17.83
CA PHE A 516 -5.44 -7.42 17.05
C PHE A 516 -3.93 -7.20 16.89
N GLY A 517 -3.42 -5.99 17.19
CA GLY A 517 -2.02 -5.63 16.96
C GLY A 517 -1.35 -4.85 18.08
N SER A 518 -1.99 -4.70 19.23
CA SER A 518 -1.50 -3.87 20.35
C SER A 518 -0.14 -4.31 20.91
N GLN A 519 0.21 -5.61 20.81
CA GLN A 519 1.51 -6.13 21.24
C GLN A 519 2.69 -5.54 20.45
N ALA A 520 2.47 -4.94 19.29
CA ALA A 520 3.49 -4.23 18.54
C ALA A 520 4.06 -3.00 19.31
N LEU A 521 3.29 -2.43 20.23
CA LEU A 521 3.73 -1.32 21.08
C LEU A 521 5.01 -1.64 21.86
N TRP A 522 5.21 -2.90 22.26
CA TRP A 522 6.45 -3.34 22.89
C TRP A 522 7.67 -3.06 22.00
N SER A 523 7.55 -3.32 20.70
CA SER A 523 8.64 -3.03 19.76
C SER A 523 8.89 -1.54 19.59
N ALA A 524 7.85 -0.69 19.68
CA ALA A 524 8.03 0.76 19.65
C ALA A 524 8.91 1.26 20.81
N THR A 525 8.65 0.79 22.04
CA THR A 525 9.47 1.12 23.22
C THR A 525 10.86 0.49 23.11
N ARG A 526 10.92 -0.80 22.75
CA ARG A 526 12.20 -1.55 22.68
C ARG A 526 13.23 -0.90 21.77
N TYR A 527 12.79 -0.34 20.65
CA TYR A 527 13.65 0.24 19.62
C TYR A 527 13.58 1.76 19.56
N GLU A 528 12.98 2.39 20.58
CA GLU A 528 12.85 3.86 20.69
C GLU A 528 12.26 4.48 19.42
N VAL A 529 11.14 3.91 18.94
CA VAL A 529 10.45 4.32 17.72
C VAL A 529 9.32 5.28 18.08
N PRO A 530 9.49 6.60 17.91
CA PRO A 530 8.51 7.60 18.32
C PRO A 530 7.36 7.70 17.32
N ILE A 531 6.25 7.04 17.63
CA ILE A 531 4.99 7.10 16.89
C ILE A 531 3.87 7.64 17.75
N GLY A 532 2.94 8.41 17.16
CA GLY A 532 1.70 8.82 17.81
C GLY A 532 0.57 7.85 17.44
N VAL A 533 -0.02 7.20 18.44
CA VAL A 533 -1.14 6.28 18.23
C VAL A 533 -2.44 6.91 18.69
N VAL A 534 -3.39 7.06 17.76
CA VAL A 534 -4.74 7.59 18.06
C VAL A 534 -5.76 6.47 17.86
N VAL A 535 -6.36 6.03 18.97
CA VAL A 535 -7.38 4.99 18.97
C VAL A 535 -8.76 5.63 18.84
N PHE A 536 -9.46 5.30 17.77
CA PHE A 536 -10.86 5.69 17.51
C PHE A 536 -11.79 4.74 18.26
N ASN A 537 -12.09 5.08 19.51
CA ASN A 537 -12.77 4.18 20.44
C ASN A 537 -14.27 4.41 20.46
N ASN A 538 -15.01 3.63 19.70
CA ASN A 538 -16.47 3.57 19.78
C ASN A 538 -16.99 2.43 20.69
N GLY A 539 -16.11 1.57 21.20
CA GLY A 539 -16.41 0.43 22.05
C GLY A 539 -17.14 -0.71 21.34
N GLU A 540 -16.90 -0.87 20.01
CA GLU A 540 -17.60 -1.91 19.25
C GLU A 540 -16.94 -2.26 17.91
N TYR A 541 -17.24 -3.46 17.38
CA TYR A 541 -17.03 -3.82 15.99
C TYR A 541 -18.13 -3.22 15.11
N GLN A 542 -18.07 -1.92 14.86
CA GLN A 542 -19.13 -1.17 14.19
C GLN A 542 -19.41 -1.65 12.76
N ALA A 543 -18.40 -2.10 12.01
CA ALA A 543 -18.61 -2.69 10.68
C ALA A 543 -19.52 -3.93 10.73
N ASN A 544 -19.34 -4.78 11.76
CA ASN A 544 -20.18 -5.94 11.97
C ASN A 544 -21.59 -5.55 12.40
N ARG A 545 -21.74 -4.53 13.26
CA ARG A 545 -23.05 -3.97 13.62
C ARG A 545 -23.78 -3.45 12.38
N PHE A 546 -23.10 -2.71 11.52
CA PHE A 546 -23.63 -2.23 10.25
C PHE A 546 -24.10 -3.38 9.35
N GLY A 547 -23.27 -4.43 9.19
CA GLY A 547 -23.63 -5.63 8.43
C GLY A 547 -24.87 -6.33 8.98
N GLN A 548 -24.93 -6.53 10.30
CA GLN A 548 -26.09 -7.14 10.96
C GLN A 548 -27.37 -6.32 10.78
N ASN A 549 -27.26 -4.98 10.88
CA ASN A 549 -28.39 -4.08 10.64
C ASN A 549 -28.86 -4.12 9.19
N ASN A 550 -27.94 -4.15 8.22
CA ASN A 550 -28.27 -4.14 6.79
C ASN A 550 -28.84 -5.45 6.27
N TYR A 551 -28.62 -6.56 6.98
CA TYR A 551 -29.21 -7.85 6.63
C TYR A 551 -30.74 -7.84 6.76
N LYS A 552 -31.32 -6.88 7.51
CA LYS A 552 -32.78 -6.70 7.70
C LYS A 552 -33.51 -7.92 8.30
N GLY A 553 -32.78 -8.80 8.99
CA GLY A 553 -33.30 -9.99 9.65
C GLY A 553 -33.87 -9.71 11.06
N ARG A 554 -33.80 -10.73 11.95
CA ARG A 554 -34.27 -10.63 13.33
C ARG A 554 -33.51 -9.61 14.15
N ILE A 555 -32.18 -9.51 13.97
CA ILE A 555 -31.30 -8.57 14.67
C ILE A 555 -31.75 -7.14 14.38
N HIS A 556 -31.97 -6.79 13.10
CA HIS A 556 -32.46 -5.48 12.69
C HIS A 556 -33.83 -5.15 13.35
N LYS A 557 -34.76 -6.15 13.38
CA LYS A 557 -36.12 -5.96 13.93
C LYS A 557 -36.13 -5.79 15.46
N THR A 558 -35.21 -6.44 16.15
CA THR A 558 -35.15 -6.45 17.63
C THR A 558 -34.17 -5.44 18.20
N GLY A 559 -33.22 -4.91 17.37
CA GLY A 559 -32.11 -4.08 17.82
C GLY A 559 -31.13 -4.81 18.75
N LYS A 560 -31.16 -6.15 18.80
CA LYS A 560 -30.26 -6.97 19.63
C LYS A 560 -29.09 -7.49 18.81
N TYR A 561 -27.97 -6.77 18.85
CA TYR A 561 -26.76 -7.12 18.13
C TYR A 561 -25.95 -8.20 18.87
N ILE A 562 -25.19 -9.03 18.13
CA ILE A 562 -24.47 -10.18 18.67
C ILE A 562 -23.00 -10.11 18.28
N GLY A 563 -22.09 -10.23 19.27
CA GLY A 563 -20.64 -10.31 19.06
C GLY A 563 -20.01 -9.02 18.54
N VAL A 564 -20.63 -7.87 18.81
CA VAL A 564 -20.13 -6.57 18.34
C VAL A 564 -19.63 -5.66 19.46
N ASN A 565 -20.08 -5.90 20.69
CA ASN A 565 -19.76 -5.05 21.84
C ASN A 565 -18.37 -5.35 22.40
N LEU A 566 -17.55 -4.31 22.58
CA LEU A 566 -16.22 -4.35 23.22
C LEU A 566 -16.23 -3.71 24.62
N ARG A 567 -17.43 -3.53 25.22
CA ARG A 567 -17.64 -3.04 26.59
C ARG A 567 -18.07 -4.19 27.50
N HIS A 568 -17.95 -3.96 28.79
CA HIS A 568 -18.35 -4.94 29.82
C HIS A 568 -17.49 -6.23 29.84
N PRO A 569 -16.16 -6.10 30.21
CA PRO A 569 -15.53 -4.88 30.74
C PRO A 569 -15.09 -3.92 29.64
N ASP A 570 -15.09 -2.62 29.95
CA ASP A 570 -14.44 -1.62 29.10
C ASP A 570 -12.95 -1.90 29.03
N ILE A 571 -12.39 -1.84 27.82
CA ILE A 571 -10.96 -2.00 27.59
C ILE A 571 -10.27 -0.67 27.87
N ASP A 572 -9.26 -0.69 28.73
CA ASP A 572 -8.44 0.47 29.06
C ASP A 572 -7.17 0.46 28.18
N TYR A 573 -7.23 1.14 27.05
CA TYR A 573 -6.13 1.18 26.08
C TYR A 573 -4.90 1.93 26.61
N VAL A 574 -5.09 2.88 27.52
CA VAL A 574 -4.00 3.60 28.17
C VAL A 574 -3.20 2.67 29.09
N LYS A 575 -3.91 1.82 29.88
CA LYS A 575 -3.25 0.80 30.67
C LYS A 575 -2.55 -0.26 29.82
N MET A 576 -3.13 -0.63 28.67
CA MET A 576 -2.47 -1.56 27.75
C MET A 576 -1.16 -0.96 27.19
N ALA A 577 -1.16 0.31 26.82
CA ALA A 577 0.06 1.03 26.41
C ALA A 577 1.07 1.12 27.56
N GLY A 578 0.60 1.44 28.77
CA GLY A 578 1.42 1.50 29.98
C GLY A 578 2.09 0.17 30.34
N ALA A 579 1.50 -0.98 29.99
CA ALA A 579 2.13 -2.29 30.16
C ALA A 579 3.40 -2.45 29.30
N TYR A 580 3.56 -1.64 28.28
CA TYR A 580 4.76 -1.56 27.42
C TYR A 580 5.57 -0.27 27.62
N ASP A 581 5.37 0.41 28.77
CA ASP A 581 6.04 1.65 29.14
C ASP A 581 5.79 2.82 28.17
N ILE A 582 4.57 2.87 27.60
CA ILE A 582 4.12 3.96 26.73
C ILE A 582 3.12 4.83 27.49
N GLU A 583 3.43 6.12 27.57
CA GLU A 583 2.52 7.12 28.10
C GLU A 583 1.30 7.33 27.21
N GLY A 584 0.18 7.68 27.80
CA GLY A 584 -1.04 7.95 27.05
C GLY A 584 -2.15 8.54 27.90
N GLU A 585 -3.22 8.95 27.24
CA GLU A 585 -4.40 9.48 27.90
C GLU A 585 -5.70 9.12 27.16
N SER A 586 -6.82 9.03 27.88
CA SER A 586 -8.13 8.86 27.30
C SER A 586 -8.88 10.21 27.26
N VAL A 587 -9.50 10.51 26.13
CA VAL A 587 -10.21 11.77 25.88
C VAL A 587 -11.65 11.50 25.47
N SER A 588 -12.60 11.98 26.29
CA SER A 588 -14.04 11.96 26.00
C SER A 588 -14.63 13.38 25.89
N ASP A 589 -13.99 14.36 26.54
CA ASP A 589 -14.37 15.77 26.47
C ASP A 589 -13.77 16.41 25.21
N PRO A 590 -14.59 16.88 24.26
CA PRO A 590 -14.11 17.48 23.03
C PRO A 590 -13.23 18.72 23.27
N LYS A 591 -13.37 19.42 24.39
CA LYS A 591 -12.54 20.60 24.73
C LYS A 591 -11.08 20.23 25.08
N LYS A 592 -10.82 18.99 25.46
CA LYS A 592 -9.48 18.49 25.82
C LYS A 592 -8.73 17.87 24.66
N LEU A 593 -9.41 17.63 23.52
CA LEU A 593 -8.86 16.90 22.39
C LEU A 593 -7.59 17.54 21.81
N ALA A 594 -7.65 18.84 21.47
CA ALA A 594 -6.50 19.54 20.88
C ALA A 594 -5.26 19.50 21.79
N ALA A 595 -5.44 19.64 23.11
CA ALA A 595 -4.34 19.59 24.06
C ALA A 595 -3.74 18.18 24.19
N ALA A 596 -4.56 17.13 24.10
CA ALA A 596 -4.11 15.75 24.11
C ALA A 596 -3.28 15.40 22.86
N LEU A 597 -3.75 15.80 21.68
CA LEU A 597 -3.02 15.63 20.43
C LEU A 597 -1.68 16.39 20.42
N ALA A 598 -1.66 17.61 20.98
CA ALA A 598 -0.43 18.38 21.13
C ALA A 598 0.59 17.69 22.05
N ARG A 599 0.14 17.07 23.16
CA ARG A 599 1.03 16.28 24.03
C ARG A 599 1.58 15.04 23.32
N CYS A 600 0.74 14.35 22.54
CA CYS A 600 1.19 13.24 21.70
C CYS A 600 2.30 13.68 20.73
N LYS A 601 2.10 14.80 20.03
CA LYS A 601 3.13 15.38 19.14
C LYS A 601 4.41 15.71 19.91
N SER A 602 4.30 16.37 21.06
CA SER A 602 5.49 16.70 21.89
C SER A 602 6.25 15.45 22.32
N ALA A 603 5.56 14.39 22.75
CA ALA A 603 6.21 13.14 23.12
C ALA A 603 6.97 12.51 21.93
N MET A 604 6.39 12.51 20.72
CA MET A 604 7.10 12.05 19.52
C MET A 604 8.34 12.88 19.20
N GLN A 605 8.27 14.20 19.36
CA GLN A 605 9.41 15.11 19.19
C GLN A 605 10.51 14.87 20.21
N ASP A 606 10.13 14.45 21.42
CA ASP A 606 11.05 14.03 22.50
C ASP A 606 11.61 12.60 22.29
N GLY A 607 11.30 11.94 21.17
CA GLY A 607 11.77 10.59 20.85
C GLY A 607 10.98 9.46 21.52
N ARG A 608 9.75 9.72 22.00
CA ARG A 608 8.93 8.74 22.73
C ARG A 608 7.62 8.44 22.01
N PRO A 609 7.18 7.17 21.93
CA PRO A 609 5.83 6.84 21.48
C PRO A 609 4.78 7.33 22.49
N TYR A 610 3.58 7.65 21.99
CA TYR A 610 2.47 8.11 22.83
C TYR A 610 1.12 7.62 22.30
N LEU A 611 0.17 7.33 23.20
CA LEU A 611 -1.16 6.87 22.83
C LEU A 611 -2.25 7.84 23.29
N VAL A 612 -3.17 8.19 22.38
CA VAL A 612 -4.40 8.93 22.70
C VAL A 612 -5.61 8.04 22.41
N ASP A 613 -6.32 7.61 23.45
CA ASP A 613 -7.60 6.90 23.34
C ASP A 613 -8.73 7.93 23.24
N VAL A 614 -9.31 8.10 22.04
CA VAL A 614 -10.39 9.07 21.82
C VAL A 614 -11.74 8.38 21.77
N ARG A 615 -12.59 8.68 22.74
CA ARG A 615 -13.97 8.18 22.76
C ARG A 615 -14.79 8.88 21.67
N ILE A 616 -15.11 8.15 20.61
CA ILE A 616 -15.85 8.67 19.46
C ILE A 616 -17.31 8.22 19.43
N LYS A 617 -18.12 8.98 18.68
CA LYS A 617 -19.54 8.72 18.45
C LYS A 617 -19.77 7.38 17.75
N ARG A 618 -20.84 6.69 18.14
CA ARG A 618 -21.39 5.52 17.43
C ARG A 618 -22.38 5.96 16.36
N TYR A 619 -22.51 5.17 15.30
CA TYR A 619 -23.43 5.50 14.20
C TYR A 619 -24.84 4.92 14.34
N PHE A 620 -25.04 3.90 15.16
CA PHE A 620 -26.33 3.25 15.32
C PHE A 620 -26.69 3.07 16.79
N ASP A 621 -27.96 3.36 17.10
CA ASP A 621 -28.55 2.98 18.36
C ASP A 621 -28.96 1.50 18.35
N GLY A 622 -29.05 0.91 19.49
CA GLY A 622 -29.50 -0.47 19.72
C GLY A 622 -28.85 -1.09 20.93
N ALA A 623 -29.56 -2.01 21.55
CA ALA A 623 -29.06 -2.74 22.71
C ALA A 623 -28.08 -3.83 22.27
N ASP A 624 -26.96 -3.94 22.98
CA ASP A 624 -26.14 -5.12 22.92
C ASP A 624 -26.77 -6.24 23.71
N THR A 625 -26.69 -7.46 23.21
CA THR A 625 -27.16 -8.62 23.95
C THR A 625 -26.18 -8.92 25.08
N ASP A 626 -26.62 -8.78 26.31
CA ASP A 626 -25.80 -9.15 27.48
C ASP A 626 -25.99 -10.64 27.77
N TRP A 627 -24.95 -11.42 27.47
CA TRP A 627 -24.95 -12.87 27.65
C TRP A 627 -24.24 -13.32 28.91
N HIS A 628 -23.61 -12.42 29.65
CA HIS A 628 -22.68 -12.82 30.69
C HIS A 628 -23.39 -13.53 31.86
N ASP A 629 -24.63 -13.20 32.16
CA ASP A 629 -25.41 -13.89 33.20
C ASP A 629 -25.72 -15.33 32.82
N PHE A 630 -25.91 -15.64 31.53
CA PHE A 630 -26.14 -16.99 31.03
C PHE A 630 -24.88 -17.84 30.96
N TYR A 631 -23.71 -17.21 30.72
CA TYR A 631 -22.44 -17.90 30.43
C TYR A 631 -21.43 -17.80 31.57
N SER A 632 -21.77 -17.16 32.68
CA SER A 632 -20.87 -17.03 33.83
C SER A 632 -20.69 -18.37 34.56
N VAL A 633 -19.60 -19.07 34.20
CA VAL A 633 -19.22 -20.33 34.87
C VAL A 633 -18.94 -20.11 36.37
N ALA A 634 -18.39 -18.94 36.74
CA ALA A 634 -18.05 -18.61 38.12
C ALA A 634 -19.24 -18.47 39.06
N ARG A 635 -20.45 -18.17 38.56
CA ARG A 635 -21.67 -18.01 39.37
C ARG A 635 -22.47 -19.29 39.57
N GLY A 636 -22.08 -20.40 38.93
CA GLY A 636 -22.75 -21.68 39.04
C GLY A 636 -24.24 -21.65 38.65
N ILE A 637 -24.66 -20.67 37.83
CA ILE A 637 -26.04 -20.53 37.38
C ILE A 637 -26.33 -21.60 36.34
N PRO A 638 -27.35 -22.47 36.53
CA PRO A 638 -27.75 -23.42 35.51
C PRO A 638 -28.18 -22.68 34.25
N ARG A 639 -27.71 -23.12 33.10
CA ARG A 639 -28.20 -22.65 31.81
C ARG A 639 -29.71 -22.92 31.75
N GLN A 640 -30.51 -21.88 31.67
CA GLN A 640 -31.93 -22.05 31.32
C GLN A 640 -31.96 -22.41 29.82
N THR A 641 -32.37 -23.61 29.52
CA THR A 641 -32.58 -24.14 28.18
C THR A 641 -33.74 -23.47 27.47
#